data_cf234d00dd2aa9b9fdfb989185b11a0a
#
_entry.id   cf234d00dd2aa9b9fdfb989185b11a0a
#
_cell.length_a   1.000
_cell.length_b   1.000
_cell.length_c   1.000
_cell.angle_alpha   90.00
_cell.angle_beta   90.00
_cell.angle_gamma   90.00
#
_symmetry.space_group_name_H-M   'P 1'
#
loop_
_entity.id
_entity.type
_entity.pdbx_description
1 polymer ?
#
loop_
_entity_poly.entity_id
_entity_poly.type
_entity_poly.pdbx_seq_one_letter_code
_entity_poly.pdbx_strand_id
1 'polypeptide(L)'
;MKKISFLFIGFCLFTNLSAQKVYRLDASNVMETPLYGHLKMGNPGPKERVIEVNSLYMTVGGKPILPVMGELHFSRIRKDLWEDRILKMKACGINIISTYLFWNHHEEIEGQFEWENEKDLRSFIKLCQKHGLFVVPRLGPWSHGEARNGGTPDWILQKKYLKDRSNDVVYQNYVKRYFAQIANQLKGLYYKDGGNIIGIQLENEYWYGKEGEPHIQWLKDTALENGIDVPMYTVTGWGDGSVPPFEVIPLWGGYADAPWVEHVGKEYQPGNFLFDSFRDNENIGNDQIKRQDVYMTYEKYPFFTCEMGVGVQNTYHRRLSIDPLDGLGMMIAKLGSGSNLLGYYIFAGATQFTGKLWSTEEEQLKTGYWSRLPVKSYDFQAAIRESGEIAESYKKVKKLHYFVNEFEKDLAPMMPVIPKWEEDGLQVSVRSNNETGYMFGINYSRYHPKKAQKSVKFEVKLKDKMLRFPQKGIEMQDSTVFIWPLNVELDAMRLNYATAQLMGSVDNCYLFFQNRQIPVELSFDKSTVKGVKASRAKIKEESDSWVVSGLNPGKDCVLKIQLQNGEEKYVVILTEKEADNCWLLEQVGNKVCYISDADLYSSFGDVYIFSTDKKAAYYKLKTGMNPGFEQKAVIFNQPQMDIRIQPKGILEEAKWLETANFHGIEPYQQRYRRFFFKEFNLDNPSTIKKVTLFMYPESKCILNLNDTWVNQEIKPNQLNEIDLTGYARKGVNLLFASFPFVEGKKLFAARVIVEYYNYDRIEFSTDSSWLSTDYYSNPSLIREFPQPMMPMVVDKPGYADGIAHNTFKEWRLQVPTDALENLNNIYMRINYSGDKAEIYNGYMLSDDDYNSHATWTVGLNRQEHSVEGKELTLVIYKLDKDEKIFFDLPANGTDEQADVKKVEFDFECLQKID
;
A
#
# COMPACT_ATOMS: atom_id res chain seq x y z
N MET A 1 -34.05 -69.76 45.56
CA MET A 1 -34.61 -68.38 45.56
C MET A 1 -33.55 -67.46 45.04
N LYS A 2 -33.66 -67.06 43.77
CA LYS A 2 -32.72 -66.10 43.09
C LYS A 2 -33.34 -64.74 43.17
N LYS A 3 -32.61 -63.79 43.78
CA LYS A 3 -32.99 -62.38 43.79
C LYS A 3 -32.51 -61.72 42.46
N ILE A 4 -33.45 -61.17 41.73
CA ILE A 4 -33.15 -60.32 40.53
C ILE A 4 -33.15 -58.89 41.00
N SER A 5 -32.00 -58.23 40.91
CA SER A 5 -31.86 -56.76 41.10
C SER A 5 -32.06 -56.05 39.77
N PHE A 6 -33.07 -55.20 39.68
CA PHE A 6 -33.27 -54.25 38.54
C PHE A 6 -32.40 -53.05 38.75
N LEU A 7 -31.49 -52.83 37.81
CA LEU A 7 -30.66 -51.61 37.74
C LEU A 7 -31.39 -50.56 36.88
N PHE A 8 -31.88 -49.47 37.49
CA PHE A 8 -32.45 -48.33 36.79
C PHE A 8 -31.31 -47.48 36.31
N ILE A 9 -30.99 -47.50 34.98
CA ILE A 9 -30.08 -46.54 34.36
C ILE A 9 -30.89 -45.27 34.01
N GLY A 10 -30.77 -44.26 34.86
CA GLY A 10 -31.27 -42.91 34.60
C GLY A 10 -30.46 -42.25 33.51
N PHE A 11 -31.05 -42.10 32.31
CA PHE A 11 -30.47 -41.29 31.24
C PHE A 11 -30.62 -39.80 31.59
N CYS A 12 -29.61 -39.20 32.21
CA CYS A 12 -29.53 -37.74 32.33
C CYS A 12 -29.27 -37.15 30.96
N LEU A 13 -30.30 -36.65 30.31
CA LEU A 13 -30.17 -35.71 29.18
C LEU A 13 -29.55 -34.40 29.72
N PHE A 14 -28.22 -34.28 29.59
CA PHE A 14 -27.58 -33.00 29.72
C PHE A 14 -27.99 -32.15 28.51
N THR A 15 -29.08 -31.41 28.65
CA THR A 15 -29.30 -30.25 27.78
C THR A 15 -28.22 -29.25 28.10
N ASN A 16 -27.27 -29.10 27.21
CA ASN A 16 -26.33 -27.96 27.25
C ASN A 16 -27.16 -26.67 27.10
N LEU A 17 -27.67 -26.15 28.19
CA LEU A 17 -28.15 -24.79 28.32
C LEU A 17 -26.91 -23.89 28.20
N SER A 18 -26.54 -23.52 26.97
CA SER A 18 -25.54 -22.44 26.75
C SER A 18 -26.09 -21.21 27.50
N ALA A 19 -25.38 -20.77 28.52
CA ALA A 19 -25.77 -19.58 29.28
C ALA A 19 -25.85 -18.39 28.32
N GLN A 20 -26.96 -17.68 28.33
CA GLN A 20 -27.17 -16.50 27.51
C GLN A 20 -26.17 -15.42 27.90
N LYS A 21 -25.32 -14.94 26.97
CA LYS A 21 -24.35 -13.88 27.19
C LYS A 21 -24.98 -12.52 26.84
N VAL A 22 -25.17 -11.66 27.84
CA VAL A 22 -25.77 -10.33 27.63
C VAL A 22 -24.72 -9.25 27.86
N TYR A 23 -24.45 -8.45 26.82
CA TYR A 23 -23.59 -7.27 26.89
C TYR A 23 -24.40 -6.06 27.27
N ARG A 24 -24.05 -5.37 28.38
CA ARG A 24 -24.75 -4.21 28.91
C ARG A 24 -23.91 -2.95 28.78
N LEU A 25 -24.46 -1.92 28.13
CA LEU A 25 -23.81 -0.62 27.92
C LEU A 25 -24.76 0.51 28.34
N ASP A 26 -24.26 1.48 29.10
CA ASP A 26 -24.98 2.70 29.44
C ASP A 26 -24.39 3.87 28.64
N ALA A 27 -25.10 4.29 27.61
CA ALA A 27 -24.74 5.39 26.70
C ALA A 27 -25.71 6.59 26.84
N SER A 28 -26.36 6.72 28.02
CA SER A 28 -27.41 7.70 28.27
C SER A 28 -26.93 9.08 28.73
N ASN A 29 -25.64 9.20 29.10
CA ASN A 29 -25.05 10.46 29.58
C ASN A 29 -23.55 10.49 29.29
N VAL A 30 -23.18 10.66 28.02
CA VAL A 30 -21.79 10.54 27.53
C VAL A 30 -21.29 11.78 26.79
N MET A 31 -22.19 12.70 26.41
CA MET A 31 -21.83 13.89 25.64
C MET A 31 -20.88 14.81 26.39
N GLU A 32 -19.86 15.24 25.69
CA GLU A 32 -18.91 16.28 26.11
C GLU A 32 -19.11 17.56 25.28
N THR A 33 -18.81 18.70 25.89
CA THR A 33 -18.81 19.99 25.18
C THR A 33 -17.44 20.19 24.52
N PRO A 34 -17.36 20.32 23.18
CA PRO A 34 -16.09 20.56 22.50
C PRO A 34 -15.45 21.87 22.97
N LEU A 35 -14.13 21.88 23.15
CA LEU A 35 -13.36 23.09 23.37
C LEU A 35 -13.04 23.74 22.02
N TYR A 36 -13.33 25.00 21.86
CA TYR A 36 -13.05 25.77 20.63
C TYR A 36 -12.00 26.86 20.88
N GLY A 37 -11.24 27.22 19.82
CA GLY A 37 -10.30 28.34 19.83
C GLY A 37 -9.07 28.17 20.72
N HIS A 38 -8.87 27.04 21.34
CA HIS A 38 -7.68 26.72 22.15
C HIS A 38 -6.49 26.24 21.32
N LEU A 39 -6.75 25.70 20.12
CA LEU A 39 -5.71 25.28 19.18
C LEU A 39 -5.27 26.50 18.32
N LYS A 40 -4.00 26.83 18.37
CA LYS A 40 -3.42 27.96 17.62
C LYS A 40 -3.06 27.55 16.20
N MET A 41 -4.03 27.34 15.38
CA MET A 41 -3.90 26.69 14.08
C MET A 41 -3.88 27.66 12.89
N GLY A 42 -3.21 28.73 12.91
CA GLY A 42 -3.18 29.62 11.75
C GLY A 42 -4.56 30.25 11.41
N ASN A 43 -4.66 30.83 10.23
CA ASN A 43 -5.85 31.56 9.79
C ASN A 43 -6.96 30.60 9.32
N PRO A 44 -8.11 30.54 9.99
CA PRO A 44 -9.20 29.65 9.61
C PRO A 44 -9.86 30.00 8.26
N GLY A 45 -9.65 31.21 7.73
CA GLY A 45 -10.29 31.66 6.50
C GLY A 45 -11.58 32.46 6.70
N PRO A 46 -12.23 32.92 5.61
CA PRO A 46 -13.50 33.63 5.67
C PRO A 46 -14.63 32.70 6.11
N LYS A 47 -15.72 33.24 6.64
CA LYS A 47 -16.82 32.49 7.29
C LYS A 47 -17.36 31.32 6.46
N GLU A 48 -17.44 31.47 5.15
CA GLU A 48 -17.96 30.44 4.23
C GLU A 48 -16.94 29.33 3.92
N ARG A 49 -15.68 29.55 4.26
CA ARG A 49 -14.55 28.65 4.00
C ARG A 49 -13.67 28.43 5.23
N VAL A 50 -14.29 28.47 6.40
CA VAL A 50 -13.61 28.24 7.67
C VAL A 50 -13.40 26.75 7.88
N ILE A 51 -12.17 26.37 8.21
CA ILE A 51 -11.84 25.07 8.76
C ILE A 51 -11.39 25.24 10.19
N GLU A 52 -12.17 24.70 11.11
CA GLU A 52 -11.85 24.70 12.53
C GLU A 52 -11.69 23.28 13.03
N VAL A 53 -10.72 23.08 13.90
CA VAL A 53 -10.55 21.84 14.66
C VAL A 53 -10.76 22.18 16.13
N ASN A 54 -11.69 21.49 16.76
CA ASN A 54 -11.94 21.59 18.19
C ASN A 54 -11.34 20.37 18.92
N SER A 55 -11.61 20.21 20.22
CA SER A 55 -11.07 19.08 20.99
C SER A 55 -11.61 17.71 20.56
N LEU A 56 -12.66 17.63 19.75
CA LEU A 56 -13.32 16.37 19.40
C LEU A 56 -13.30 16.08 17.89
N TYR A 57 -13.52 17.07 17.02
CA TYR A 57 -13.67 16.88 15.58
C TYR A 57 -13.29 18.13 14.78
N MET A 58 -13.28 17.97 13.47
CA MET A 58 -13.12 19.06 12.50
C MET A 58 -14.46 19.58 12.01
N THR A 59 -14.50 20.88 11.68
CA THR A 59 -15.65 21.48 10.99
C THR A 59 -15.23 22.16 9.70
N VAL A 60 -16.08 22.10 8.69
CA VAL A 60 -15.96 22.88 7.46
C VAL A 60 -17.20 23.76 7.33
N GLY A 61 -17.00 25.09 7.30
CA GLY A 61 -18.10 26.04 7.32
C GLY A 61 -19.00 25.89 8.57
N GLY A 62 -18.42 25.52 9.72
CA GLY A 62 -19.12 25.30 10.99
C GLY A 62 -19.90 23.97 11.09
N LYS A 63 -19.87 23.13 10.08
CA LYS A 63 -20.54 21.81 10.10
C LYS A 63 -19.53 20.72 10.49
N PRO A 64 -19.86 19.85 11.48
CA PRO A 64 -19.02 18.71 11.80
C PRO A 64 -18.79 17.81 10.59
N ILE A 65 -17.56 17.36 10.43
CA ILE A 65 -17.18 16.35 9.45
C ILE A 65 -16.35 15.24 10.12
N LEU A 66 -16.40 14.06 9.54
CA LEU A 66 -15.55 12.91 9.88
C LEU A 66 -14.85 12.45 8.59
N PRO A 67 -13.74 13.10 8.21
CA PRO A 67 -13.12 12.84 6.93
C PRO A 67 -12.47 11.47 6.86
N VAL A 68 -12.44 10.92 5.64
CA VAL A 68 -11.68 9.72 5.28
C VAL A 68 -10.50 10.16 4.42
N MET A 69 -9.29 9.95 4.94
CA MET A 69 -8.04 10.39 4.31
C MET A 69 -7.24 9.20 3.83
N GLY A 70 -6.72 9.25 2.62
CA GLY A 70 -5.84 8.21 2.06
C GLY A 70 -4.51 8.80 1.59
N GLU A 71 -3.43 8.11 1.92
CA GLU A 71 -2.09 8.50 1.45
C GLU A 71 -1.84 8.01 0.04
N LEU A 72 -1.37 8.93 -0.83
CA LEU A 72 -0.91 8.69 -2.19
C LEU A 72 0.34 9.52 -2.43
N HIS A 73 1.48 8.91 -2.72
CA HIS A 73 2.74 9.60 -2.99
C HIS A 73 2.81 10.03 -4.46
N PHE A 74 2.41 11.27 -4.77
CA PHE A 74 2.37 11.76 -6.15
C PHE A 74 3.70 11.63 -6.89
N SER A 75 4.82 11.88 -6.21
CA SER A 75 6.17 11.81 -6.79
C SER A 75 6.71 10.39 -7.00
N ARG A 76 5.93 9.36 -6.64
CA ARG A 76 6.22 7.94 -6.83
C ARG A 76 5.23 7.27 -7.79
N ILE A 77 4.40 8.05 -8.47
CA ILE A 77 3.42 7.58 -9.47
C ILE A 77 3.57 8.45 -10.71
N ARG A 78 3.64 7.84 -11.88
CA ARG A 78 3.69 8.57 -13.15
C ARG A 78 2.53 9.57 -13.25
N LYS A 79 2.82 10.75 -13.76
CA LYS A 79 1.88 11.87 -13.85
C LYS A 79 0.59 11.53 -14.61
N ASP A 80 0.69 10.74 -15.67
CA ASP A 80 -0.45 10.30 -16.48
C ASP A 80 -1.37 9.31 -15.76
N LEU A 81 -0.92 8.68 -14.67
CA LEU A 81 -1.70 7.75 -13.84
C LEU A 81 -2.32 8.39 -12.59
N TRP A 82 -2.02 9.64 -12.28
CA TRP A 82 -2.57 10.31 -11.11
C TRP A 82 -4.10 10.35 -11.12
N GLU A 83 -4.71 10.66 -12.27
CA GLU A 83 -6.16 10.76 -12.38
C GLU A 83 -6.85 9.42 -12.13
N ASP A 84 -6.31 8.31 -12.64
CA ASP A 84 -6.81 6.95 -12.36
C ASP A 84 -6.82 6.65 -10.86
N ARG A 85 -5.70 6.91 -10.18
CA ARG A 85 -5.58 6.67 -8.73
C ARG A 85 -6.53 7.55 -7.92
N ILE A 86 -6.64 8.83 -8.26
CA ILE A 86 -7.55 9.80 -7.63
C ILE A 86 -9.00 9.36 -7.79
N LEU A 87 -9.42 8.94 -8.99
CA LEU A 87 -10.79 8.48 -9.27
C LEU A 87 -11.12 7.19 -8.52
N LYS A 88 -10.20 6.23 -8.47
CA LYS A 88 -10.35 5.01 -7.66
C LYS A 88 -10.43 5.32 -6.17
N MET A 89 -9.61 6.24 -5.64
CA MET A 89 -9.69 6.69 -4.25
C MET A 89 -11.05 7.35 -3.94
N LYS A 90 -11.50 8.26 -4.81
CA LYS A 90 -12.81 8.91 -4.68
C LYS A 90 -13.95 7.89 -4.70
N ALA A 91 -13.92 6.90 -5.59
CA ALA A 91 -14.93 5.86 -5.68
C ALA A 91 -14.97 4.96 -4.42
N CYS A 92 -13.86 4.85 -3.70
CA CYS A 92 -13.81 4.21 -2.37
C CYS A 92 -14.40 5.06 -1.25
N GLY A 93 -14.73 6.32 -1.50
CA GLY A 93 -15.23 7.25 -0.48
C GLY A 93 -14.12 8.04 0.25
N ILE A 94 -12.89 8.03 -0.25
CA ILE A 94 -11.84 8.96 0.21
C ILE A 94 -12.25 10.37 -0.17
N ASN A 95 -12.11 11.31 0.75
CA ASN A 95 -12.42 12.74 0.55
C ASN A 95 -11.22 13.67 0.82
N ILE A 96 -10.15 13.14 1.42
CA ILE A 96 -8.87 13.85 1.57
C ILE A 96 -7.76 12.96 1.02
N ILE A 97 -6.88 13.52 0.20
CA ILE A 97 -5.62 12.88 -0.18
C ILE A 97 -4.49 13.53 0.62
N SER A 98 -3.76 12.72 1.38
CA SER A 98 -2.47 13.12 1.94
C SER A 98 -1.32 12.67 1.04
N THR A 99 -0.23 13.44 1.03
CA THR A 99 0.94 13.13 0.19
C THR A 99 2.22 13.72 0.77
N TYR A 100 3.28 12.92 0.81
CA TYR A 100 4.61 13.41 1.20
C TYR A 100 5.27 14.27 0.12
N LEU A 101 6.05 15.22 0.59
CA LEU A 101 7.05 15.92 -0.19
C LEU A 101 8.43 15.43 0.26
N PHE A 102 9.01 14.51 -0.49
CA PHE A 102 10.36 14.03 -0.21
C PHE A 102 11.38 15.06 -0.71
N TRP A 103 12.13 15.68 0.20
CA TRP A 103 13.07 16.73 -0.16
C TRP A 103 14.11 16.28 -1.18
N ASN A 104 14.65 15.05 -1.01
CA ASN A 104 15.60 14.46 -1.96
C ASN A 104 15.02 14.20 -3.36
N HIS A 105 13.69 14.06 -3.51
CA HIS A 105 13.06 13.99 -4.83
C HIS A 105 13.07 15.35 -5.54
N HIS A 106 12.92 16.43 -4.79
CA HIS A 106 12.85 17.79 -5.33
C HIS A 106 14.20 18.50 -5.39
N GLU A 107 15.19 18.11 -4.60
CA GLU A 107 16.53 18.68 -4.56
C GLU A 107 17.59 17.59 -4.31
N GLU A 108 17.70 16.60 -5.22
CA GLU A 108 18.73 15.58 -5.13
C GLU A 108 20.15 16.17 -5.24
N ILE A 109 20.32 17.21 -6.04
CA ILE A 109 21.57 17.98 -6.19
C ILE A 109 21.38 19.35 -5.56
N GLU A 110 22.29 19.77 -4.68
CA GLU A 110 22.22 21.04 -3.94
C GLU A 110 21.95 22.23 -4.87
N GLY A 111 20.88 22.97 -4.60
CA GLY A 111 20.48 24.17 -5.36
C GLY A 111 19.67 23.89 -6.63
N GLN A 112 19.48 22.63 -7.02
CA GLN A 112 18.73 22.25 -8.21
C GLN A 112 17.36 21.71 -7.83
N PHE A 113 16.36 22.58 -7.74
CA PHE A 113 14.99 22.19 -7.46
C PHE A 113 14.24 21.74 -8.72
N GLU A 114 13.47 20.67 -8.62
CA GLU A 114 12.65 20.08 -9.68
C GLU A 114 11.18 20.02 -9.28
N TRP A 115 10.32 20.63 -10.12
CA TRP A 115 8.86 20.72 -9.94
C TRP A 115 8.11 20.41 -11.23
N GLU A 116 8.62 19.47 -12.02
CA GLU A 116 8.06 19.06 -13.30
C GLU A 116 7.74 17.57 -13.31
N ASN A 117 6.95 17.10 -14.28
CA ASN A 117 6.54 15.72 -14.46
C ASN A 117 5.95 15.12 -13.17
N GLU A 118 6.46 14.00 -12.67
CA GLU A 118 6.02 13.34 -11.43
C GLU A 118 6.27 14.21 -10.18
N LYS A 119 7.09 15.24 -10.27
CA LYS A 119 7.42 16.17 -9.18
C LYS A 119 6.57 17.43 -9.18
N ASP A 120 5.59 17.55 -10.10
CA ASP A 120 4.72 18.73 -10.25
C ASP A 120 3.58 18.73 -9.23
N LEU A 121 3.94 19.09 -7.99
CA LEU A 121 3.01 19.19 -6.85
C LEU A 121 1.79 20.06 -7.16
N ARG A 122 2.01 21.21 -7.82
CA ARG A 122 0.92 22.15 -8.11
C ARG A 122 -0.14 21.55 -9.03
N SER A 123 0.28 20.86 -10.08
CA SER A 123 -0.65 20.17 -11.00
C SER A 123 -1.37 19.03 -10.33
N PHE A 124 -0.69 18.26 -9.46
CA PHE A 124 -1.32 17.20 -8.68
C PHE A 124 -2.44 17.73 -7.76
N ILE A 125 -2.17 18.78 -6.98
CA ILE A 125 -3.17 19.38 -6.08
C ILE A 125 -4.38 19.93 -6.88
N LYS A 126 -4.14 20.59 -8.02
CA LYS A 126 -5.22 21.06 -8.90
C LYS A 126 -6.03 19.91 -9.49
N LEU A 127 -5.41 18.77 -9.79
CA LEU A 127 -6.12 17.59 -10.27
C LEU A 127 -7.04 17.02 -9.17
N CYS A 128 -6.56 16.95 -7.92
CA CYS A 128 -7.42 16.61 -6.78
C CYS A 128 -8.61 17.57 -6.63
N GLN A 129 -8.36 18.90 -6.76
CA GLN A 129 -9.41 19.92 -6.73
C GLN A 129 -10.45 19.74 -7.84
N LYS A 130 -10.01 19.44 -9.06
CA LYS A 130 -10.86 19.16 -10.22
C LYS A 130 -11.87 18.04 -9.94
N HIS A 131 -11.47 17.05 -9.15
CA HIS A 131 -12.30 15.91 -8.74
C HIS A 131 -13.00 16.11 -7.39
N GLY A 132 -12.91 17.31 -6.78
CA GLY A 132 -13.61 17.66 -5.54
C GLY A 132 -13.01 17.06 -4.27
N LEU A 133 -11.72 16.69 -4.30
CA LEU A 133 -11.00 16.15 -3.16
C LEU A 133 -10.18 17.22 -2.44
N PHE A 134 -10.15 17.17 -1.12
CA PHE A 134 -9.23 17.95 -0.31
C PHE A 134 -7.81 17.33 -0.34
N VAL A 135 -6.82 18.14 0.02
CA VAL A 135 -5.42 17.71 0.09
C VAL A 135 -4.78 18.16 1.39
N VAL A 136 -3.97 17.29 1.98
CA VAL A 136 -3.09 17.55 3.12
C VAL A 136 -1.65 17.20 2.69
N PRO A 137 -0.85 18.19 2.22
CA PRO A 137 0.57 17.97 1.96
C PRO A 137 1.34 17.71 3.25
N ARG A 138 2.23 16.72 3.26
CA ARG A 138 3.13 16.40 4.36
C ARG A 138 4.50 16.95 4.00
N LEU A 139 4.86 18.12 4.58
CA LEU A 139 5.99 18.94 4.10
C LEU A 139 7.38 18.43 4.49
N GLY A 140 7.44 17.54 5.47
CA GLY A 140 8.70 17.21 6.09
C GLY A 140 9.24 18.34 7.00
N PRO A 141 10.55 18.62 7.02
CA PRO A 141 11.62 18.23 6.07
C PRO A 141 12.05 16.77 6.10
N TRP A 142 11.77 16.06 7.17
CA TRP A 142 11.87 14.61 7.28
C TRP A 142 10.49 14.00 7.07
N SER A 143 10.40 13.04 6.17
CA SER A 143 9.12 12.39 5.80
C SER A 143 9.05 10.93 6.22
N HIS A 144 10.19 10.25 6.44
CA HIS A 144 10.31 8.79 6.48
C HIS A 144 9.78 8.18 5.19
N GLY A 145 8.61 7.53 5.19
CA GLY A 145 7.96 7.00 3.99
C GLY A 145 8.82 5.99 3.24
N GLU A 146 9.68 5.26 3.96
CA GLU A 146 10.69 4.33 3.44
C GLU A 146 11.47 4.92 2.25
N ALA A 147 11.68 6.24 2.31
CA ALA A 147 12.51 6.97 1.36
C ALA A 147 13.95 7.06 1.86
N ARG A 148 14.89 7.11 0.91
CA ARG A 148 16.31 7.30 1.22
C ARG A 148 16.51 8.47 2.19
N ASN A 149 17.19 8.20 3.31
CA ASN A 149 17.45 9.17 4.39
C ASN A 149 16.18 9.85 4.92
N GLY A 150 15.03 9.18 4.88
CA GLY A 150 13.74 9.78 5.27
C GLY A 150 13.30 10.96 4.40
N GLY A 151 13.82 11.05 3.17
CA GLY A 151 13.60 12.16 2.26
C GLY A 151 14.65 13.27 2.36
N THR A 152 15.59 13.22 3.31
CA THR A 152 16.68 14.23 3.41
C THR A 152 17.71 14.00 2.30
N PRO A 153 18.11 15.03 1.53
CA PRO A 153 19.13 14.89 0.50
C PRO A 153 20.50 14.46 1.05
N ASP A 154 21.19 13.57 0.33
CA ASP A 154 22.52 13.07 0.73
C ASP A 154 23.54 14.20 0.94
N TRP A 155 23.50 15.27 0.13
CA TRP A 155 24.41 16.39 0.25
C TRP A 155 24.26 17.16 1.58
N ILE A 156 23.09 17.11 2.25
CA ILE A 156 22.90 17.64 3.62
C ILE A 156 23.65 16.78 4.61
N LEU A 157 23.48 15.46 4.57
CA LEU A 157 24.12 14.52 5.50
C LEU A 157 25.63 14.42 5.33
N GLN A 158 26.15 14.77 4.14
CA GLN A 158 27.57 14.83 3.86
C GLN A 158 28.25 16.10 4.42
N LYS A 159 27.45 17.11 4.87
CA LYS A 159 28.01 18.33 5.43
C LYS A 159 28.57 18.10 6.84
N LYS A 160 29.86 18.30 6.97
CA LYS A 160 30.56 18.14 8.25
C LYS A 160 30.02 19.15 9.29
N TYR A 161 29.74 18.68 10.49
CA TYR A 161 29.21 19.46 11.64
C TYR A 161 27.75 19.94 11.49
N LEU A 162 27.01 19.57 10.49
CA LEU A 162 25.58 19.83 10.41
C LEU A 162 24.85 18.73 11.21
N LYS A 163 23.89 19.12 12.02
CA LYS A 163 22.95 18.20 12.68
C LYS A 163 21.57 18.40 12.06
N ASP A 164 21.13 17.41 11.27
CA ASP A 164 19.78 17.38 10.71
C ASP A 164 18.70 17.17 11.79
N ARG A 165 17.44 17.34 11.45
CA ARG A 165 16.28 17.18 12.33
C ARG A 165 16.50 17.88 13.69
N SER A 166 17.00 19.12 13.68
CA SER A 166 17.34 19.87 14.90
C SER A 166 17.31 21.38 14.66
N ASN A 167 17.54 22.13 15.74
CA ASN A 167 17.66 23.58 15.68
C ASN A 167 19.09 24.06 15.30
N ASP A 168 19.86 23.21 14.62
CA ASP A 168 21.14 23.65 14.02
C ASP A 168 20.89 24.77 12.99
N VAL A 169 21.58 25.90 13.15
CA VAL A 169 21.34 27.11 12.32
C VAL A 169 21.60 26.85 10.83
N VAL A 170 22.59 26.02 10.51
CA VAL A 170 22.92 25.69 9.10
C VAL A 170 21.80 24.85 8.51
N TYR A 171 21.33 23.84 9.23
CA TYR A 171 20.19 23.01 8.83
C TYR A 171 18.92 23.86 8.64
N GLN A 172 18.64 24.74 9.60
CA GLN A 172 17.51 25.68 9.54
C GLN A 172 17.52 26.54 8.28
N ASN A 173 18.70 27.05 7.86
CA ASN A 173 18.80 27.84 6.63
C ASN A 173 18.43 27.03 5.37
N TYR A 174 18.78 25.74 5.30
CA TYR A 174 18.38 24.85 4.21
C TYR A 174 16.89 24.56 4.23
N VAL A 175 16.32 24.29 5.40
CA VAL A 175 14.87 24.08 5.56
C VAL A 175 14.07 25.31 5.17
N LYS A 176 14.49 26.53 5.56
CA LYS A 176 13.85 27.79 5.12
C LYS A 176 13.81 27.89 3.61
N ARG A 177 14.92 27.58 2.93
CA ARG A 177 14.98 27.56 1.47
C ARG A 177 14.01 26.53 0.87
N TYR A 178 13.96 25.33 1.42
CA TYR A 178 13.05 24.28 0.97
C TYR A 178 11.57 24.69 1.17
N PHE A 179 11.21 25.19 2.35
CA PHE A 179 9.85 25.64 2.63
C PHE A 179 9.44 26.83 1.75
N ALA A 180 10.35 27.75 1.40
CA ALA A 180 10.08 28.81 0.45
C ALA A 180 9.74 28.27 -0.96
N GLN A 181 10.43 27.22 -1.41
CA GLN A 181 10.12 26.56 -2.68
C GLN A 181 8.74 25.88 -2.63
N ILE A 182 8.42 25.17 -1.56
CA ILE A 182 7.10 24.56 -1.36
C ILE A 182 6.01 25.64 -1.35
N ALA A 183 6.18 26.70 -0.59
CA ALA A 183 5.22 27.80 -0.50
C ALA A 183 4.87 28.39 -1.88
N ASN A 184 5.85 28.52 -2.77
CA ASN A 184 5.63 28.94 -4.15
C ASN A 184 4.72 27.98 -4.92
N GLN A 185 4.87 26.67 -4.70
CA GLN A 185 4.00 25.66 -5.34
C GLN A 185 2.57 25.71 -4.77
N LEU A 186 2.42 25.94 -3.47
CA LEU A 186 1.13 25.93 -2.76
C LEU A 186 0.33 27.24 -2.87
N LYS A 187 0.97 28.33 -3.27
CA LYS A 187 0.35 29.67 -3.33
C LYS A 187 -0.98 29.68 -4.08
N GLY A 188 -2.06 30.16 -3.42
CA GLY A 188 -3.41 30.24 -3.96
C GLY A 188 -4.16 28.91 -4.04
N LEU A 189 -3.61 27.82 -3.46
CA LEU A 189 -4.27 26.51 -3.42
C LEU A 189 -4.86 26.18 -2.05
N TYR A 190 -4.72 27.07 -1.06
CA TYR A 190 -5.35 26.88 0.25
C TYR A 190 -6.87 27.03 0.18
N TYR A 191 -7.58 26.26 0.99
CA TYR A 191 -9.05 26.27 1.02
C TYR A 191 -9.61 27.68 1.28
N LYS A 192 -8.99 28.44 2.18
CA LYS A 192 -9.33 29.85 2.46
C LYS A 192 -9.23 30.76 1.24
N ASP A 193 -8.36 30.44 0.28
CA ASP A 193 -8.12 31.20 -0.94
C ASP A 193 -8.90 30.68 -2.16
N GLY A 194 -9.76 29.67 -1.97
CA GLY A 194 -10.56 29.06 -3.04
C GLY A 194 -9.99 27.73 -3.58
N GLY A 195 -8.84 27.28 -3.06
CA GLY A 195 -8.26 25.99 -3.36
C GLY A 195 -8.84 24.84 -2.52
N ASN A 196 -8.06 23.78 -2.34
CA ASN A 196 -8.50 22.54 -1.68
C ASN A 196 -7.50 22.03 -0.61
N ILE A 197 -6.44 22.78 -0.29
CA ILE A 197 -5.55 22.43 0.82
C ILE A 197 -6.20 22.84 2.13
N ILE A 198 -6.49 21.85 3.01
CA ILE A 198 -7.19 22.04 4.28
C ILE A 198 -6.29 21.89 5.51
N GLY A 199 -5.05 21.51 5.31
CA GLY A 199 -4.05 21.36 6.37
C GLY A 199 -2.70 20.96 5.78
N ILE A 200 -1.69 20.93 6.63
CA ILE A 200 -0.34 20.41 6.30
C ILE A 200 0.20 19.60 7.47
N GLN A 201 1.14 18.71 7.21
CA GLN A 201 1.91 18.05 8.26
C GLN A 201 3.35 18.57 8.26
N LEU A 202 3.87 18.86 9.46
CA LEU A 202 5.26 19.22 9.72
C LEU A 202 5.97 18.02 10.34
N GLU A 203 7.17 17.70 9.86
CA GLU A 203 7.96 16.54 10.31
C GLU A 203 7.20 15.22 10.21
N ASN A 204 7.80 14.15 10.63
CA ASN A 204 7.16 12.85 10.79
C ASN A 204 7.86 12.06 11.87
N GLU A 205 7.08 11.46 12.80
CA GLU A 205 7.62 10.61 13.88
C GLU A 205 8.82 11.27 14.61
N TYR A 206 8.68 12.53 14.94
CA TYR A 206 9.70 13.26 15.69
C TYR A 206 9.53 13.03 17.20
N TRP A 207 10.24 12.06 17.70
CA TRP A 207 10.02 11.42 19.01
C TRP A 207 11.10 11.80 20.06
N TYR A 208 11.25 13.11 20.29
CA TYR A 208 12.10 13.64 21.34
C TYR A 208 11.31 14.21 22.52
N GLY A 209 10.04 13.83 22.64
CA GLY A 209 9.16 14.29 23.69
C GLY A 209 9.16 15.80 23.82
N LYS A 210 9.17 16.29 25.06
CA LYS A 210 9.17 17.73 25.34
C LYS A 210 10.43 18.46 24.85
N GLU A 211 11.55 17.79 24.77
CA GLU A 211 12.82 18.38 24.30
C GLU A 211 12.79 18.70 22.80
N GLY A 212 11.96 18.00 22.05
CA GLY A 212 11.76 18.22 20.62
C GLY A 212 10.77 19.33 20.26
N GLU A 213 9.92 19.78 21.21
CA GLU A 213 8.90 20.81 20.94
C GLU A 213 9.45 22.09 20.30
N PRO A 214 10.62 22.64 20.70
CA PRO A 214 11.18 23.84 20.08
C PRO A 214 11.49 23.67 18.60
N HIS A 215 11.82 22.48 18.13
CA HIS A 215 12.04 22.21 16.72
C HIS A 215 10.75 22.26 15.90
N ILE A 216 9.70 21.56 16.38
CA ILE A 216 8.39 21.58 15.74
C ILE A 216 7.79 22.98 15.73
N GLN A 217 7.95 23.76 16.84
CA GLN A 217 7.51 25.15 16.89
C GLN A 217 8.24 25.99 15.84
N TRP A 218 9.57 25.83 15.72
CA TRP A 218 10.36 26.54 14.72
C TRP A 218 9.94 26.22 13.29
N LEU A 219 9.62 24.94 12.99
CA LEU A 219 9.09 24.54 11.67
C LEU A 219 7.75 25.21 11.38
N LYS A 220 6.84 25.27 12.37
CA LYS A 220 5.57 25.99 12.26
C LYS A 220 5.79 27.47 11.96
N ASP A 221 6.63 28.14 12.75
CA ASP A 221 6.91 29.56 12.56
C ASP A 221 7.50 29.83 11.17
N THR A 222 8.41 28.96 10.72
CA THR A 222 9.00 29.04 9.37
C THR A 222 7.94 28.81 8.26
N ALA A 223 6.99 27.91 8.46
CA ALA A 223 5.89 27.72 7.52
C ALA A 223 5.01 28.98 7.43
N LEU A 224 4.64 29.55 8.59
CA LEU A 224 3.86 30.80 8.66
C LEU A 224 4.59 31.98 8.02
N GLU A 225 5.91 32.16 8.27
CA GLU A 225 6.76 33.17 7.64
C GLU A 225 6.76 33.09 6.11
N ASN A 226 6.61 31.88 5.55
CA ASN A 226 6.50 31.64 4.12
C ASN A 226 5.04 31.71 3.59
N GLY A 227 4.06 32.08 4.42
CA GLY A 227 2.67 32.23 4.04
C GLY A 227 1.89 30.90 3.97
N ILE A 228 2.46 29.83 4.51
CA ILE A 228 1.75 28.55 4.68
C ILE A 228 0.93 28.64 5.97
N ASP A 229 -0.28 29.17 5.87
CA ASP A 229 -1.15 29.51 7.01
C ASP A 229 -2.47 28.72 6.92
N VAL A 230 -2.44 27.48 7.37
CA VAL A 230 -3.53 26.49 7.42
C VAL A 230 -3.36 25.63 8.68
N PRO A 231 -4.37 24.83 9.09
CA PRO A 231 -4.21 23.87 10.19
C PRO A 231 -2.96 22.99 10.02
N MET A 232 -2.17 22.88 11.10
CA MET A 232 -0.90 22.15 11.08
C MET A 232 -0.96 20.93 11.98
N TYR A 233 -0.51 19.82 11.43
CA TYR A 233 -0.43 18.51 12.07
C TYR A 233 1.03 18.08 12.26
N THR A 234 1.26 17.13 13.16
CA THR A 234 2.56 16.46 13.32
C THR A 234 2.38 15.09 13.96
N VAL A 235 3.43 14.30 13.96
CA VAL A 235 3.54 12.96 14.51
C VAL A 235 2.60 11.97 13.85
N THR A 236 2.86 10.71 14.02
CA THR A 236 2.00 9.60 13.61
C THR A 236 2.22 8.43 14.55
N GLY A 237 1.43 8.38 15.62
CA GLY A 237 1.28 7.19 16.44
C GLY A 237 2.20 7.01 17.65
N TRP A 238 3.04 7.99 18.01
CA TRP A 238 3.98 7.86 19.13
C TRP A 238 3.56 8.71 20.34
N GLY A 239 3.52 8.11 21.55
CA GLY A 239 3.17 8.80 22.76
C GLY A 239 4.19 9.81 23.28
N ASP A 240 5.44 9.64 22.93
CA ASP A 240 6.55 10.57 23.21
C ASP A 240 6.90 11.46 22.02
N GLY A 241 6.03 11.51 21.00
CA GLY A 241 6.13 12.45 19.90
C GLY A 241 6.16 13.90 20.36
N SER A 242 6.99 14.73 19.72
CA SER A 242 7.17 16.14 20.10
C SER A 242 6.00 16.99 19.59
N VAL A 243 5.13 17.42 20.51
CA VAL A 243 3.93 18.21 20.18
C VAL A 243 3.91 19.49 21.03
N PRO A 244 4.34 20.66 20.51
CA PRO A 244 4.20 21.92 21.21
C PRO A 244 2.74 22.16 21.60
N PRO A 245 2.45 22.43 22.90
CA PRO A 245 1.08 22.46 23.40
C PRO A 245 0.18 23.45 22.65
N PHE A 246 -0.88 22.91 22.02
CA PHE A 246 -1.89 23.64 21.24
C PHE A 246 -1.40 24.32 19.95
N GLU A 247 -0.13 24.12 19.57
CA GLU A 247 0.44 24.75 18.37
C GLU A 247 0.25 23.90 17.12
N VAL A 248 0.24 22.59 17.26
CA VAL A 248 0.00 21.60 16.20
C VAL A 248 -0.94 20.50 16.68
N ILE A 249 -1.57 19.77 15.75
CA ILE A 249 -2.51 18.68 16.05
C ILE A 249 -1.76 17.36 15.95
N PRO A 250 -1.74 16.53 17.02
CA PRO A 250 -1.14 15.21 16.95
C PRO A 250 -1.99 14.24 16.13
N LEU A 251 -1.34 13.40 15.33
CA LEU A 251 -1.93 12.31 14.55
C LEU A 251 -1.43 10.97 15.07
N TRP A 252 -2.28 9.94 14.99
CA TRP A 252 -1.96 8.59 15.40
C TRP A 252 -1.99 7.61 14.25
N GLY A 253 -1.35 6.45 14.39
CA GLY A 253 -1.28 5.40 13.41
C GLY A 253 -1.36 4.00 14.00
N GLY A 254 -1.25 2.99 13.18
CA GLY A 254 -1.19 1.59 13.56
C GLY A 254 -1.26 0.66 12.36
N TYR A 255 -0.57 -0.48 12.48
CA TYR A 255 -0.49 -1.50 11.43
C TYR A 255 -0.93 -2.86 11.98
N ALA A 256 -1.31 -3.75 11.09
CA ALA A 256 -1.70 -5.11 11.45
C ALA A 256 -0.50 -5.98 11.86
N ASP A 257 0.69 -5.61 11.41
CA ASP A 257 1.97 -6.26 11.70
C ASP A 257 3.11 -5.25 11.69
N ALA A 258 4.28 -5.64 12.16
CA ALA A 258 5.47 -4.81 12.28
C ALA A 258 6.67 -5.44 11.55
N PRO A 259 6.79 -5.31 10.24
CA PRO A 259 7.87 -5.92 9.46
C PRO A 259 9.28 -5.41 9.81
N TRP A 260 9.36 -4.27 10.49
CA TRP A 260 10.60 -3.64 10.97
C TRP A 260 11.17 -4.28 12.25
N VAL A 261 10.46 -5.22 12.91
CA VAL A 261 10.99 -5.96 14.06
C VAL A 261 11.49 -7.33 13.64
N GLU A 262 12.58 -7.80 14.29
CA GLU A 262 13.27 -9.04 13.96
C GLU A 262 12.40 -10.29 14.21
N HIS A 263 11.54 -10.25 15.22
CA HIS A 263 10.81 -11.42 15.66
C HIS A 263 9.36 -11.08 16.00
N VAL A 264 8.43 -11.80 15.36
CA VAL A 264 7.03 -11.82 15.74
C VAL A 264 6.71 -13.20 16.29
N GLY A 265 6.52 -13.27 17.60
CA GLY A 265 6.10 -14.50 18.25
C GLY A 265 4.61 -14.78 18.08
N LYS A 266 4.20 -16.02 18.30
CA LYS A 266 2.77 -16.40 18.41
C LYS A 266 2.05 -15.67 19.55
N GLU A 267 2.80 -14.99 20.40
CA GLU A 267 2.33 -14.20 21.55
C GLU A 267 1.97 -12.76 21.14
N TYR A 268 2.20 -12.39 19.89
CA TYR A 268 1.85 -11.09 19.34
C TYR A 268 0.32 -10.91 19.34
N GLN A 269 -0.18 -9.98 20.13
CA GLN A 269 -1.59 -9.61 20.17
C GLN A 269 -1.75 -8.17 19.71
N PRO A 270 -2.27 -7.94 18.52
CA PRO A 270 -2.43 -6.59 17.97
C PRO A 270 -3.43 -5.75 18.77
N GLY A 271 -2.97 -4.79 19.56
CA GLY A 271 -3.82 -3.83 20.27
C GLY A 271 -4.65 -2.94 19.33
N ASN A 272 -4.23 -2.85 18.06
CA ASN A 272 -4.94 -2.11 17.04
C ASN A 272 -6.35 -2.65 16.70
N PHE A 273 -6.66 -3.89 17.10
CA PHE A 273 -7.99 -4.49 16.97
C PHE A 273 -8.86 -4.35 18.23
N LEU A 274 -8.41 -3.57 19.24
CA LEU A 274 -9.11 -3.37 20.49
C LEU A 274 -9.79 -2.01 20.53
N PHE A 275 -10.98 -1.94 21.15
CA PHE A 275 -11.55 -0.66 21.57
C PHE A 275 -10.83 -0.18 22.82
N ASP A 276 -10.22 0.98 22.76
CA ASP A 276 -9.53 1.60 23.88
C ASP A 276 -9.72 3.12 23.86
N SER A 277 -9.85 3.73 25.03
CA SER A 277 -9.82 5.18 25.18
C SER A 277 -8.39 5.74 25.00
N PHE A 278 -7.40 4.88 25.05
CA PHE A 278 -6.01 5.20 24.84
C PHE A 278 -5.71 5.31 23.35
N ARG A 279 -5.20 6.47 22.92
CA ARG A 279 -4.97 6.77 21.49
C ARG A 279 -3.62 6.32 21.00
N ASP A 280 -2.72 6.09 21.93
CA ASP A 280 -1.31 5.82 21.72
C ASP A 280 -1.04 4.30 21.74
N ASN A 281 -0.44 3.83 20.68
CA ASN A 281 0.21 2.55 20.62
C ASN A 281 1.71 2.82 20.58
N GLU A 282 2.43 2.56 21.67
CA GLU A 282 3.87 2.79 21.82
C GLU A 282 4.72 2.25 20.66
N ASN A 283 4.18 1.26 19.96
CA ASN A 283 4.80 0.68 18.80
C ASN A 283 3.74 0.55 17.70
N ILE A 284 3.83 1.34 16.66
CA ILE A 284 2.98 1.25 15.49
C ILE A 284 3.06 -0.18 14.92
N GLY A 285 2.13 -1.06 15.32
CA GLY A 285 2.11 -2.47 14.91
C GLY A 285 2.82 -3.47 15.83
N ASN A 286 3.60 -3.05 16.83
CA ASN A 286 4.21 -3.96 17.80
C ASN A 286 3.54 -3.78 19.16
N ASP A 287 2.62 -4.64 19.48
CA ASP A 287 1.59 -4.42 20.50
C ASP A 287 1.85 -4.99 21.85
N GLN A 288 3.02 -4.90 22.30
CA GLN A 288 3.21 -4.95 23.74
C GLN A 288 2.88 -3.56 24.29
N ILE A 289 1.61 -3.32 24.56
CA ILE A 289 1.13 -2.07 25.16
C ILE A 289 1.75 -1.93 26.54
N LYS A 290 2.93 -1.32 26.59
CA LYS A 290 3.44 -0.72 27.82
C LYS A 290 3.00 0.73 27.77
N ARG A 291 1.98 1.08 28.54
CA ARG A 291 1.58 2.47 28.73
C ARG A 291 2.76 3.21 29.34
N GLN A 292 3.39 4.07 28.55
CA GLN A 292 4.31 5.06 29.09
C GLN A 292 3.51 6.28 29.59
N ASP A 293 4.09 7.04 30.47
CA ASP A 293 3.51 8.30 30.93
C ASP A 293 3.56 9.31 29.75
N VAL A 294 2.44 9.43 29.05
CA VAL A 294 2.30 10.40 27.98
C VAL A 294 2.25 11.79 28.62
N TYR A 295 3.20 12.65 28.24
CA TYR A 295 3.30 14.00 28.81
C TYR A 295 2.23 14.99 28.25
N MET A 296 1.59 14.61 27.17
CA MET A 296 0.60 15.41 26.43
C MET A 296 -0.82 15.18 26.95
N THR A 297 -1.58 16.26 27.15
CA THR A 297 -3.04 16.20 27.47
C THR A 297 -3.85 15.97 26.21
N TYR A 298 -3.82 14.75 25.64
CA TYR A 298 -4.46 14.50 24.36
C TYR A 298 -5.98 14.54 24.40
N GLU A 299 -6.65 14.55 25.55
CA GLU A 299 -8.10 14.78 25.68
C GLU A 299 -8.52 16.17 25.18
N LYS A 300 -7.57 17.12 25.09
CA LYS A 300 -7.80 18.45 24.53
C LYS A 300 -7.61 18.50 23.02
N TYR A 301 -7.24 17.42 22.38
CA TYR A 301 -7.09 17.29 20.94
C TYR A 301 -8.11 16.31 20.37
N PRO A 302 -8.57 16.44 19.13
CA PRO A 302 -9.39 15.42 18.50
C PRO A 302 -8.59 14.13 18.34
N PHE A 303 -9.26 13.00 18.36
CA PHE A 303 -8.64 11.73 17.98
C PHE A 303 -8.64 11.61 16.45
N PHE A 304 -7.51 11.88 15.82
CA PHE A 304 -7.31 11.78 14.38
C PHE A 304 -6.23 10.74 14.07
N THR A 305 -6.49 9.89 13.07
CA THR A 305 -5.48 8.97 12.55
C THR A 305 -4.94 9.46 11.21
N CYS A 306 -3.69 9.09 10.89
CA CYS A 306 -3.04 9.39 9.61
C CYS A 306 -2.46 8.12 8.97
N GLU A 307 -1.88 7.24 9.77
CA GLU A 307 -1.16 6.07 9.30
C GLU A 307 -1.79 4.77 9.81
N MET A 308 -3.05 4.53 9.46
CA MET A 308 -3.64 3.20 9.64
C MET A 308 -3.38 2.34 8.41
N GLY A 309 -2.62 1.25 8.58
CA GLY A 309 -2.28 0.36 7.49
C GLY A 309 -3.46 -0.45 6.98
N VAL A 310 -3.89 -0.23 5.74
CA VAL A 310 -4.77 -1.17 5.02
C VAL A 310 -3.99 -2.41 4.58
N GLY A 311 -2.71 -2.24 4.34
CA GLY A 311 -1.68 -3.22 4.12
C GLY A 311 -0.42 -2.86 4.89
N VAL A 312 0.70 -3.52 4.58
CA VAL A 312 2.03 -3.21 5.11
C VAL A 312 3.10 -3.67 4.13
N GLN A 313 4.23 -2.98 4.09
CA GLN A 313 5.35 -3.29 3.22
C GLN A 313 6.02 -4.62 3.61
N ASN A 314 6.32 -5.46 2.61
CA ASN A 314 7.20 -6.59 2.80
C ASN A 314 8.64 -6.13 2.98
N THR A 315 9.37 -6.79 3.89
CA THR A 315 10.81 -6.66 4.01
C THR A 315 11.51 -7.97 3.63
N TYR A 316 12.81 -7.94 3.43
CA TYR A 316 13.56 -9.11 2.97
C TYR A 316 13.36 -10.33 3.88
N HIS A 317 13.38 -10.15 5.20
CA HIS A 317 13.25 -11.24 6.17
C HIS A 317 11.81 -11.48 6.65
N ARG A 318 10.87 -10.55 6.38
CA ARG A 318 9.46 -10.62 6.77
C ARG A 318 8.58 -10.52 5.53
N ARG A 319 8.07 -11.66 5.07
CA ARG A 319 7.25 -11.81 3.85
C ARG A 319 5.79 -12.02 4.25
N LEU A 320 5.11 -10.92 4.49
CA LEU A 320 3.77 -10.88 5.05
C LEU A 320 2.69 -11.07 3.99
N SER A 321 1.56 -11.63 4.41
CA SER A 321 0.30 -11.61 3.66
C SER A 321 -0.76 -10.98 4.57
N ILE A 322 -1.21 -9.78 4.23
CA ILE A 322 -2.19 -9.02 5.01
C ILE A 322 -3.59 -9.49 4.64
N ASP A 323 -4.38 -9.88 5.64
CA ASP A 323 -5.78 -10.26 5.43
C ASP A 323 -6.61 -9.01 5.05
N PRO A 324 -7.49 -9.09 4.04
CA PRO A 324 -8.36 -7.96 3.68
C PRO A 324 -9.22 -7.42 4.83
N LEU A 325 -9.43 -8.19 5.88
CA LEU A 325 -10.18 -7.80 7.07
C LEU A 325 -9.33 -7.00 8.08
N ASP A 326 -7.99 -7.09 8.01
CA ASP A 326 -7.09 -6.39 8.94
C ASP A 326 -7.35 -4.88 8.95
N GLY A 327 -7.31 -4.24 7.77
CA GLY A 327 -7.54 -2.80 7.64
C GLY A 327 -8.94 -2.39 8.12
N LEU A 328 -9.98 -3.15 7.78
CA LEU A 328 -11.35 -2.88 8.24
C LEU A 328 -11.49 -3.04 9.76
N GLY A 329 -10.95 -4.12 10.33
CA GLY A 329 -11.02 -4.41 11.77
C GLY A 329 -10.36 -3.31 12.60
N MET A 330 -9.15 -2.89 12.21
CA MET A 330 -8.44 -1.78 12.87
C MET A 330 -9.21 -0.47 12.77
N MET A 331 -9.78 -0.13 11.59
CA MET A 331 -10.55 1.10 11.44
C MET A 331 -11.85 1.10 12.24
N ILE A 332 -12.54 -0.03 12.33
CA ILE A 332 -13.71 -0.18 13.21
C ILE A 332 -13.29 0.00 14.67
N ALA A 333 -12.14 -0.54 15.09
CA ALA A 333 -11.62 -0.33 16.46
C ALA A 333 -11.36 1.15 16.74
N LYS A 334 -10.66 1.86 15.84
CA LYS A 334 -10.36 3.30 16.02
C LYS A 334 -11.64 4.15 15.96
N LEU A 335 -12.53 3.90 15.02
CA LEU A 335 -13.80 4.62 14.91
C LEU A 335 -14.67 4.40 16.16
N GLY A 336 -14.82 3.16 16.62
CA GLY A 336 -15.56 2.82 17.83
C GLY A 336 -14.92 3.36 19.12
N SER A 337 -13.63 3.64 19.09
CA SER A 337 -12.87 4.29 20.17
C SER A 337 -12.93 5.84 20.13
N GLY A 338 -13.62 6.43 19.15
CA GLY A 338 -13.83 7.87 19.07
C GLY A 338 -12.97 8.60 18.05
N SER A 339 -12.29 7.90 17.15
CA SER A 339 -11.56 8.56 16.06
C SER A 339 -12.51 9.33 15.14
N ASN A 340 -12.15 10.58 14.84
CA ASN A 340 -12.92 11.52 14.02
C ASN A 340 -12.18 11.96 12.73
N LEU A 341 -11.15 11.24 12.35
CA LEU A 341 -10.51 11.23 11.04
C LEU A 341 -9.97 9.83 10.79
N LEU A 342 -10.42 9.17 9.74
CA LEU A 342 -9.94 7.86 9.33
C LEU A 342 -8.83 8.04 8.29
N GLY A 343 -7.58 8.03 8.73
CA GLY A 343 -6.40 8.23 7.86
C GLY A 343 -5.65 6.93 7.60
N TYR A 344 -5.45 6.62 6.32
CA TYR A 344 -4.78 5.40 5.86
C TYR A 344 -3.37 5.67 5.34
N TYR A 345 -2.44 4.75 5.63
CA TYR A 345 -1.10 4.68 5.08
C TYR A 345 -0.73 3.23 4.71
N ILE A 346 -0.38 2.86 3.46
CA ILE A 346 -0.58 3.66 2.25
C ILE A 346 -1.89 3.21 1.61
N PHE A 347 -2.67 4.12 0.98
CA PHE A 347 -3.93 3.73 0.34
C PHE A 347 -3.73 3.33 -1.14
N ALA A 348 -2.80 3.99 -1.82
CA ALA A 348 -2.40 3.63 -3.18
C ALA A 348 -0.89 3.33 -3.22
N GLY A 349 -0.54 2.11 -3.60
CA GLY A 349 0.84 1.67 -3.79
C GLY A 349 1.57 2.51 -4.85
N ALA A 350 2.89 2.54 -4.74
CA ALA A 350 3.75 3.43 -5.51
C ALA A 350 5.03 2.72 -5.96
N THR A 351 5.84 3.39 -6.78
CA THR A 351 7.13 2.90 -7.29
C THR A 351 8.24 3.87 -6.89
N GLN A 352 9.34 3.37 -6.38
CA GLN A 352 10.56 4.15 -6.13
C GLN A 352 11.23 4.44 -7.47
N PHE A 353 11.08 5.65 -8.00
CA PHE A 353 11.70 6.01 -9.27
C PHE A 353 13.23 6.13 -9.14
N THR A 354 13.91 5.99 -10.26
CA THR A 354 15.37 6.07 -10.34
C THR A 354 15.84 7.50 -10.04
N GLY A 355 16.73 7.65 -9.06
CA GLY A 355 17.41 8.92 -8.81
C GLY A 355 18.57 9.14 -9.80
N LYS A 356 19.08 10.37 -9.85
CA LYS A 356 20.22 10.71 -10.70
C LYS A 356 21.54 10.16 -10.15
N LEU A 357 21.70 10.21 -8.82
CA LEU A 357 22.93 9.83 -8.14
C LEU A 357 22.75 8.58 -7.26
N TRP A 358 21.60 8.42 -6.65
CA TRP A 358 21.30 7.40 -5.65
C TRP A 358 19.97 6.70 -5.93
N SER A 359 19.80 5.53 -5.33
CA SER A 359 18.48 4.92 -5.17
C SER A 359 17.59 5.81 -4.30
N THR A 360 16.27 5.69 -4.46
CA THR A 360 15.31 6.51 -3.71
C THR A 360 14.63 5.76 -2.55
N GLU A 361 14.82 4.43 -2.46
CA GLU A 361 14.37 3.63 -1.31
C GLU A 361 15.24 3.86 -0.06
N GLU A 362 14.68 3.58 1.10
CA GLU A 362 15.42 3.57 2.35
C GLU A 362 16.41 2.40 2.41
N GLU A 363 17.69 2.71 2.59
CA GLU A 363 18.72 1.72 2.88
C GLU A 363 18.63 1.28 4.36
N GLN A 364 17.62 0.48 4.71
CA GLN A 364 17.23 0.17 6.08
C GLN A 364 18.38 -0.35 6.96
N LEU A 365 19.28 -1.18 6.44
CA LEU A 365 20.45 -1.65 7.20
C LEU A 365 21.37 -0.50 7.63
N LYS A 366 21.45 0.60 6.85
CA LYS A 366 22.23 1.79 7.23
C LYS A 366 21.52 2.63 8.26
N THR A 367 20.20 2.64 8.27
CA THR A 367 19.38 3.38 9.24
C THR A 367 19.14 2.60 10.54
N GLY A 368 19.67 1.38 10.65
CA GLY A 368 19.66 0.58 11.86
C GLY A 368 18.52 -0.44 11.94
N TYR A 369 17.72 -0.59 10.91
CA TYR A 369 16.75 -1.68 10.83
C TYR A 369 17.43 -3.00 10.46
N TRP A 370 16.84 -4.10 10.88
CA TRP A 370 17.44 -5.44 10.71
C TRP A 370 17.23 -6.06 9.31
N SER A 371 16.39 -5.49 8.48
CA SER A 371 16.00 -6.03 7.18
C SER A 371 16.16 -5.00 6.06
N ARG A 372 15.84 -5.37 4.81
CA ARG A 372 15.91 -4.51 3.63
C ARG A 372 14.51 -4.36 3.01
N LEU A 373 14.30 -3.29 2.27
CA LEU A 373 13.12 -3.08 1.43
C LEU A 373 13.41 -3.48 -0.03
N PRO A 374 12.36 -3.76 -0.83
CA PRO A 374 12.50 -3.76 -2.28
C PRO A 374 13.01 -2.42 -2.78
N VAL A 375 13.77 -2.44 -3.88
CA VAL A 375 14.39 -1.22 -4.43
C VAL A 375 13.38 -0.35 -5.17
N LYS A 376 12.48 -0.98 -5.92
CA LYS A 376 11.47 -0.31 -6.75
C LYS A 376 10.08 -0.41 -6.16
N SER A 377 9.68 -1.60 -5.72
CA SER A 377 8.32 -1.81 -5.28
C SER A 377 8.03 -1.12 -3.96
N TYR A 378 7.05 -0.25 -3.96
CA TYR A 378 6.39 0.31 -2.79
C TYR A 378 4.89 -0.02 -2.83
N ASP A 379 4.58 -1.29 -3.09
CA ASP A 379 3.22 -1.80 -3.18
C ASP A 379 2.45 -1.69 -1.86
N PHE A 380 3.14 -1.90 -0.76
CA PHE A 380 2.61 -1.81 0.61
C PHE A 380 1.38 -2.71 0.86
N GLN A 381 1.09 -3.64 -0.03
CA GLN A 381 -0.17 -4.40 -0.07
C GLN A 381 -1.40 -3.47 0.06
N ALA A 382 -1.32 -2.30 -0.57
CA ALA A 382 -2.28 -1.21 -0.45
C ALA A 382 -3.66 -1.56 -1.01
N ALA A 383 -4.68 -0.77 -0.66
CA ALA A 383 -6.04 -0.91 -1.18
C ALA A 383 -6.13 -0.77 -2.71
N ILE A 384 -5.35 0.16 -3.28
CA ILE A 384 -5.03 0.21 -4.70
C ILE A 384 -3.57 -0.22 -4.80
N ARG A 385 -3.33 -1.38 -5.42
CA ARG A 385 -1.99 -1.94 -5.54
C ARG A 385 -1.08 -1.03 -6.36
N GLU A 386 0.22 -1.20 -6.23
CA GLU A 386 1.21 -0.51 -7.07
C GLU A 386 0.90 -0.68 -8.56
N SER A 387 0.50 -1.88 -8.96
CA SER A 387 0.04 -2.19 -10.33
C SER A 387 -1.15 -1.35 -10.79
N GLY A 388 -1.92 -0.74 -9.87
CA GLY A 388 -3.18 -0.06 -10.14
C GLY A 388 -4.42 -0.92 -9.95
N GLU A 389 -4.25 -2.19 -9.66
CA GLU A 389 -5.34 -3.12 -9.37
C GLU A 389 -6.03 -2.77 -8.04
N ILE A 390 -7.35 -2.92 -7.99
CA ILE A 390 -8.13 -2.79 -6.75
C ILE A 390 -8.05 -4.09 -5.95
N ALA A 391 -7.55 -4.00 -4.71
CA ALA A 391 -7.42 -5.14 -3.82
C ALA A 391 -8.74 -5.48 -3.10
N GLU A 392 -8.86 -6.69 -2.55
CA GLU A 392 -10.01 -7.08 -1.72
C GLU A 392 -10.15 -6.20 -0.46
N SER A 393 -9.04 -5.72 0.11
CA SER A 393 -9.04 -4.79 1.24
C SER A 393 -9.76 -3.47 0.92
N TYR A 394 -9.63 -2.95 -0.31
CA TYR A 394 -10.39 -1.79 -0.79
C TYR A 394 -11.91 -2.02 -0.70
N LYS A 395 -12.38 -3.20 -1.17
CA LYS A 395 -13.81 -3.55 -1.15
C LYS A 395 -14.34 -3.65 0.28
N LYS A 396 -13.50 -4.11 1.22
CA LYS A 396 -13.86 -4.18 2.64
C LYS A 396 -14.01 -2.80 3.28
N VAL A 397 -13.05 -1.89 3.09
CA VAL A 397 -13.09 -0.55 3.71
C VAL A 397 -14.09 0.40 3.01
N LYS A 398 -14.36 0.22 1.72
CA LYS A 398 -15.28 1.04 0.94
C LYS A 398 -16.66 1.20 1.60
N LYS A 399 -17.26 0.11 2.07
CA LYS A 399 -18.59 0.15 2.73
C LYS A 399 -18.57 0.87 4.09
N LEU A 400 -17.42 0.87 4.79
CA LEU A 400 -17.23 1.71 5.98
C LEU A 400 -17.18 3.18 5.61
N HIS A 401 -16.46 3.54 4.55
CA HIS A 401 -16.35 4.93 4.10
C HIS A 401 -17.70 5.50 3.64
N TYR A 402 -18.50 4.71 2.95
CA TYR A 402 -19.85 5.12 2.55
C TYR A 402 -20.73 5.45 3.77
N PHE A 403 -20.70 4.58 4.80
CA PHE A 403 -21.37 4.82 6.07
C PHE A 403 -20.87 6.11 6.73
N VAL A 404 -19.57 6.28 6.86
CA VAL A 404 -18.98 7.45 7.52
C VAL A 404 -19.34 8.73 6.78
N ASN A 405 -19.19 8.78 5.46
CA ASN A 405 -19.50 9.97 4.66
C ASN A 405 -20.98 10.36 4.69
N GLU A 406 -21.88 9.39 4.81
CA GLU A 406 -23.34 9.65 4.88
C GLU A 406 -23.74 10.21 6.24
N PHE A 407 -23.16 9.68 7.33
CA PHE A 407 -23.60 9.96 8.71
C PHE A 407 -22.58 10.77 9.52
N GLU A 408 -21.58 11.37 8.89
CA GLU A 408 -20.48 12.10 9.54
C GLU A 408 -20.97 13.20 10.50
N LYS A 409 -22.02 13.94 10.15
CA LYS A 409 -22.55 15.07 10.94
C LYS A 409 -23.07 14.60 12.29
N ASP A 410 -23.70 13.42 12.33
CA ASP A 410 -24.27 12.85 13.53
C ASP A 410 -23.22 12.08 14.32
N LEU A 411 -22.34 11.36 13.61
CA LEU A 411 -21.32 10.49 14.21
C LEU A 411 -20.14 11.27 14.83
N ALA A 412 -19.68 12.35 14.20
CA ALA A 412 -18.52 13.12 14.67
C ALA A 412 -18.68 13.67 16.11
N PRO A 413 -19.84 14.20 16.54
CA PRO A 413 -20.04 14.65 17.91
C PRO A 413 -20.27 13.51 18.92
N MET A 414 -20.53 12.27 18.48
CA MET A 414 -20.83 11.15 19.38
C MET A 414 -19.61 10.69 20.17
N MET A 415 -19.79 10.52 21.48
CA MET A 415 -18.75 10.05 22.40
C MET A 415 -18.75 8.53 22.55
N PRO A 416 -17.58 7.90 22.69
CA PRO A 416 -17.48 6.45 22.86
C PRO A 416 -17.76 5.99 24.29
N VAL A 417 -18.42 4.85 24.40
CA VAL A 417 -18.56 4.05 25.64
C VAL A 417 -17.85 2.73 25.40
N ILE A 418 -16.76 2.52 26.11
CA ILE A 418 -15.93 1.33 26.00
C ILE A 418 -15.99 0.56 27.32
N PRO A 419 -16.73 -0.56 27.40
CA PRO A 419 -16.76 -1.39 28.60
C PRO A 419 -15.43 -2.12 28.77
N LYS A 420 -15.16 -2.56 30.03
CA LYS A 420 -14.10 -3.55 30.24
C LYS A 420 -14.46 -4.84 29.52
N TRP A 421 -13.57 -5.33 28.69
CA TRP A 421 -13.77 -6.56 27.90
C TRP A 421 -13.00 -7.74 28.50
N GLU A 422 -13.47 -8.96 28.20
CA GLU A 422 -12.77 -10.21 28.52
C GLU A 422 -11.83 -10.54 27.34
N GLU A 423 -10.65 -11.04 27.61
CA GLU A 423 -9.62 -11.35 26.61
C GLU A 423 -10.13 -12.21 25.44
N ASP A 424 -10.92 -13.25 25.74
CA ASP A 424 -11.52 -14.14 24.74
C ASP A 424 -12.95 -13.74 24.32
N GLY A 425 -13.44 -12.57 24.78
CA GLY A 425 -14.81 -12.12 24.53
C GLY A 425 -14.98 -11.35 23.22
N LEU A 426 -16.25 -11.26 22.78
CA LEU A 426 -16.64 -10.28 21.78
C LEU A 426 -16.38 -8.88 22.35
N GLN A 427 -15.63 -8.08 21.62
CA GLN A 427 -15.42 -6.70 21.99
C GLN A 427 -16.53 -5.84 21.42
N VAL A 428 -17.05 -4.93 22.21
CA VAL A 428 -18.10 -3.99 21.81
C VAL A 428 -17.83 -2.61 22.35
N SER A 429 -18.23 -1.60 21.58
CA SER A 429 -18.24 -0.20 21.95
C SER A 429 -19.52 0.45 21.42
N VAL A 430 -19.95 1.54 22.01
CA VAL A 430 -21.07 2.35 21.50
C VAL A 430 -20.61 3.80 21.38
N ARG A 431 -20.78 4.43 20.24
CA ARG A 431 -20.73 5.89 20.13
C ARG A 431 -22.15 6.45 20.23
N SER A 432 -22.37 7.47 21.05
CA SER A 432 -23.69 8.02 21.30
C SER A 432 -23.66 9.52 21.51
N ASN A 433 -24.77 10.18 21.16
CA ASN A 433 -25.10 11.56 21.56
C ASN A 433 -26.14 11.60 22.73
N ASN A 434 -26.20 10.55 23.54
CA ASN A 434 -27.19 10.25 24.58
C ASN A 434 -28.53 9.70 24.04
N GLU A 435 -29.07 10.19 22.95
CA GLU A 435 -30.38 9.83 22.41
C GLU A 435 -30.30 8.77 21.32
N THR A 436 -29.30 8.87 20.47
CA THR A 436 -29.02 7.96 19.34
C THR A 436 -27.58 7.46 19.42
N GLY A 437 -27.27 6.41 18.66
CA GLY A 437 -25.89 5.92 18.61
C GLY A 437 -25.65 4.84 17.59
N TYR A 438 -24.41 4.36 17.58
CA TYR A 438 -23.97 3.21 16.80
C TYR A 438 -23.16 2.26 17.68
N MET A 439 -23.50 0.97 17.61
CA MET A 439 -22.74 -0.10 18.27
C MET A 439 -21.71 -0.66 17.33
N PHE A 440 -20.46 -0.74 17.80
CA PHE A 440 -19.31 -1.34 17.11
C PHE A 440 -19.00 -2.67 17.76
N GLY A 441 -18.68 -3.68 16.97
CA GLY A 441 -18.31 -5.00 17.48
C GLY A 441 -17.17 -5.64 16.69
N ILE A 442 -16.27 -6.31 17.42
CA ILE A 442 -15.12 -7.02 16.86
C ILE A 442 -14.98 -8.38 17.53
N ASN A 443 -15.10 -9.46 16.76
CA ASN A 443 -14.70 -10.82 17.10
C ASN A 443 -13.64 -11.28 16.11
N TYR A 444 -12.57 -10.53 16.00
CA TYR A 444 -11.45 -10.73 15.10
C TYR A 444 -10.13 -10.35 15.77
N SER A 445 -9.07 -11.04 15.42
CA SER A 445 -7.69 -10.64 15.70
C SER A 445 -6.76 -11.35 14.73
N ARG A 446 -5.77 -10.65 14.17
CA ARG A 446 -4.74 -11.25 13.33
C ARG A 446 -3.99 -12.33 14.13
N TYR A 447 -3.67 -13.46 13.50
CA TYR A 447 -2.98 -14.62 14.08
C TYR A 447 -3.69 -15.36 15.22
N HIS A 448 -4.73 -14.79 15.82
CA HIS A 448 -5.43 -15.36 16.98
C HIS A 448 -6.91 -15.60 16.64
N PRO A 449 -7.25 -16.73 16.01
CA PRO A 449 -8.64 -17.04 15.71
C PRO A 449 -9.51 -16.97 16.96
N LYS A 450 -10.58 -16.19 16.91
CA LYS A 450 -11.49 -15.97 18.03
C LYS A 450 -12.53 -17.07 18.12
N LYS A 451 -12.88 -17.48 19.34
CA LYS A 451 -13.97 -18.42 19.54
C LYS A 451 -15.32 -17.81 19.16
N ALA A 452 -16.19 -18.62 18.55
CA ALA A 452 -17.58 -18.24 18.33
C ALA A 452 -18.29 -17.94 19.65
N GLN A 453 -18.90 -16.75 19.76
CA GLN A 453 -19.68 -16.33 20.93
C GLN A 453 -21.14 -16.74 20.71
N LYS A 454 -21.70 -17.62 21.55
CA LYS A 454 -23.05 -18.17 21.39
C LYS A 454 -24.09 -17.44 22.23
N SER A 455 -25.32 -17.41 21.73
CA SER A 455 -26.49 -16.84 22.44
C SER A 455 -26.30 -15.39 22.88
N VAL A 456 -25.59 -14.58 22.06
CA VAL A 456 -25.29 -13.17 22.34
C VAL A 456 -26.52 -12.29 22.25
N LYS A 457 -26.73 -11.44 23.24
CA LYS A 457 -27.72 -10.35 23.28
C LYS A 457 -27.11 -9.07 23.79
N PHE A 458 -27.79 -7.96 23.51
CA PHE A 458 -27.35 -6.62 23.95
C PHE A 458 -28.46 -5.92 24.71
N GLU A 459 -28.06 -5.20 25.75
CA GLU A 459 -28.89 -4.23 26.46
C GLU A 459 -28.15 -2.88 26.42
N VAL A 460 -28.69 -1.92 25.67
CA VAL A 460 -28.11 -0.59 25.55
C VAL A 460 -29.08 0.43 26.08
N LYS A 461 -28.64 1.17 27.11
CA LYS A 461 -29.40 2.26 27.67
C LYS A 461 -29.02 3.57 27.01
N LEU A 462 -30.00 4.22 26.40
CA LEU A 462 -29.95 5.59 25.92
C LEU A 462 -30.75 6.48 26.91
N LYS A 463 -30.74 7.80 26.75
CA LYS A 463 -31.34 8.76 27.69
C LYS A 463 -32.76 8.38 28.08
N ASP A 464 -33.65 8.18 27.10
CA ASP A 464 -35.06 7.90 27.32
C ASP A 464 -35.51 6.50 26.85
N LYS A 465 -34.56 5.65 26.48
CA LYS A 465 -34.87 4.35 25.86
C LYS A 465 -33.88 3.23 26.29
N MET A 466 -34.44 2.06 26.60
CA MET A 466 -33.70 0.86 26.83
C MET A 466 -33.90 -0.10 25.64
N LEU A 467 -32.84 -0.31 24.86
CA LEU A 467 -32.85 -1.24 23.74
C LEU A 467 -32.39 -2.63 24.21
N ARG A 468 -33.19 -3.66 23.91
CA ARG A 468 -32.86 -5.06 24.17
C ARG A 468 -33.02 -5.85 22.87
N PHE A 469 -31.89 -6.34 22.33
CA PHE A 469 -31.85 -7.00 21.04
C PHE A 469 -30.70 -7.99 20.91
N PRO A 470 -30.72 -8.87 19.93
CA PRO A 470 -31.91 -9.27 19.18
C PRO A 470 -32.92 -10.05 20.09
N GLN A 471 -34.14 -10.27 19.62
CA GLN A 471 -35.16 -11.04 20.40
C GLN A 471 -34.70 -12.45 20.76
N LYS A 472 -33.99 -13.08 19.81
CA LYS A 472 -33.32 -14.38 20.04
C LYS A 472 -31.82 -14.17 20.06
N GLY A 473 -31.13 -14.83 21.01
CA GLY A 473 -29.68 -14.80 21.05
C GLY A 473 -29.06 -15.30 19.74
N ILE A 474 -28.04 -14.57 19.25
CA ILE A 474 -27.34 -14.88 18.00
C ILE A 474 -25.94 -15.41 18.26
N GLU A 475 -25.34 -16.00 17.24
CA GLU A 475 -23.98 -16.49 17.29
C GLU A 475 -23.06 -15.52 16.52
N MET A 476 -21.99 -15.09 17.18
CA MET A 476 -20.92 -14.26 16.59
C MET A 476 -19.75 -15.17 16.27
N GLN A 477 -19.56 -15.44 15.00
CA GLN A 477 -18.44 -16.27 14.51
C GLN A 477 -17.10 -15.51 14.64
N ASP A 478 -16.00 -16.24 14.55
CA ASP A 478 -14.69 -15.63 14.29
C ASP A 478 -14.73 -14.74 13.03
N SER A 479 -13.85 -13.75 13.00
CA SER A 479 -13.73 -12.80 11.87
C SER A 479 -15.00 -11.99 11.61
N THR A 480 -15.81 -11.75 12.66
CA THR A 480 -16.99 -10.90 12.61
C THR A 480 -16.64 -9.48 13.06
N VAL A 481 -16.95 -8.50 12.22
CA VAL A 481 -16.90 -7.07 12.55
C VAL A 481 -18.20 -6.40 12.12
N PHE A 482 -18.69 -5.42 12.89
CA PHE A 482 -19.95 -4.77 12.57
C PHE A 482 -20.09 -3.36 13.14
N ILE A 483 -21.00 -2.56 12.55
CA ILE A 483 -21.49 -1.28 13.05
C ILE A 483 -23.01 -1.30 12.92
N TRP A 484 -23.72 -1.29 14.05
CA TRP A 484 -25.18 -1.39 14.08
C TRP A 484 -25.83 -0.12 14.62
N PRO A 485 -26.86 0.42 13.94
CA PRO A 485 -27.56 1.64 14.36
C PRO A 485 -28.44 1.38 15.61
N LEU A 486 -28.50 2.39 16.48
CA LEU A 486 -29.25 2.39 17.74
C LEU A 486 -30.09 3.67 17.82
N ASN A 487 -31.43 3.53 17.76
CA ASN A 487 -32.40 4.62 17.86
C ASN A 487 -32.15 5.77 16.86
N VAL A 488 -31.65 5.45 15.66
CA VAL A 488 -31.33 6.46 14.64
C VAL A 488 -32.58 6.94 13.90
N GLU A 489 -32.57 8.21 13.49
CA GLU A 489 -33.54 8.77 12.62
C GLU A 489 -33.01 8.84 11.19
N LEU A 490 -33.70 8.14 10.29
CA LEU A 490 -33.36 8.08 8.86
C LEU A 490 -34.44 8.86 8.10
N ASP A 491 -34.19 10.13 7.82
CA ASP A 491 -35.23 11.15 7.51
C ASP A 491 -36.32 11.14 8.59
N ALA A 492 -37.56 10.89 8.20
CA ALA A 492 -38.70 10.81 9.14
C ALA A 492 -38.95 9.36 9.67
N MET A 493 -38.07 8.40 9.40
CA MET A 493 -38.16 7.01 9.83
C MET A 493 -37.26 6.76 11.03
N ARG A 494 -37.84 6.42 12.20
CA ARG A 494 -37.03 6.03 13.36
C ARG A 494 -36.82 4.53 13.43
N LEU A 495 -35.54 4.14 13.37
CA LEU A 495 -35.09 2.78 13.51
C LEU A 495 -34.56 2.57 14.94
N ASN A 496 -35.22 1.72 15.73
CA ASN A 496 -34.78 1.43 17.11
C ASN A 496 -33.44 0.71 17.13
N TYR A 497 -33.29 -0.32 16.29
CA TYR A 497 -32.04 -1.04 16.09
C TYR A 497 -32.09 -1.87 14.79
N ALA A 498 -30.93 -2.26 14.31
CA ALA A 498 -30.76 -3.32 13.30
C ALA A 498 -29.57 -4.20 13.65
N THR A 499 -29.68 -5.53 13.42
CA THR A 499 -28.53 -6.46 13.42
C THR A 499 -27.98 -6.61 12.00
N ALA A 500 -27.97 -5.53 11.25
CA ALA A 500 -27.41 -5.36 9.93
C ALA A 500 -26.71 -4.00 9.88
N GLN A 501 -25.64 -3.90 9.13
CA GLN A 501 -24.88 -2.67 9.02
C GLN A 501 -25.47 -1.74 7.98
N LEU A 502 -25.75 -0.49 8.39
CA LEU A 502 -26.15 0.58 7.50
C LEU A 502 -24.94 1.04 6.66
N MET A 503 -25.12 1.17 5.35
CA MET A 503 -24.05 1.58 4.43
C MET A 503 -24.25 2.97 3.84
N GLY A 504 -25.50 3.34 3.56
CA GLY A 504 -25.86 4.66 3.01
C GLY A 504 -27.27 4.67 2.43
N SER A 505 -27.59 5.69 1.65
CA SER A 505 -28.89 5.84 1.00
C SER A 505 -28.78 6.31 -0.46
N VAL A 506 -29.81 6.01 -1.25
CA VAL A 506 -30.02 6.57 -2.59
C VAL A 506 -31.51 6.92 -2.69
N ASP A 507 -31.83 8.20 -2.82
CA ASP A 507 -33.18 8.73 -2.79
C ASP A 507 -33.96 8.26 -1.53
N ASN A 508 -35.07 7.51 -1.73
CA ASN A 508 -35.90 6.98 -0.65
C ASN A 508 -35.51 5.53 -0.21
N CYS A 509 -34.33 5.03 -0.65
CA CYS A 509 -33.86 3.68 -0.37
C CYS A 509 -32.64 3.71 0.56
N TYR A 510 -32.73 3.08 1.73
CA TYR A 510 -31.63 2.85 2.65
C TYR A 510 -30.99 1.50 2.41
N LEU A 511 -29.67 1.46 2.28
CA LEU A 511 -28.89 0.27 1.98
C LEU A 511 -28.25 -0.28 3.24
N PHE A 512 -28.58 -1.51 3.57
CA PHE A 512 -28.00 -2.29 4.67
C PHE A 512 -27.33 -3.53 4.11
N PHE A 513 -26.47 -4.14 4.91
CA PHE A 513 -25.96 -5.46 4.60
C PHE A 513 -25.82 -6.34 5.84
N GLN A 514 -25.93 -7.64 5.63
CA GLN A 514 -25.74 -8.66 6.63
C GLN A 514 -24.23 -8.82 6.92
N ASN A 515 -23.81 -8.69 8.18
CA ASN A 515 -22.45 -9.01 8.61
C ASN A 515 -22.32 -10.55 8.75
N ARG A 516 -21.39 -11.15 8.02
CA ARG A 516 -21.23 -12.60 8.01
C ARG A 516 -22.60 -13.28 7.76
N GLN A 517 -22.97 -14.20 8.57
CA GLN A 517 -24.26 -14.90 8.50
C GLN A 517 -25.15 -14.61 9.71
N ILE A 518 -24.95 -13.44 10.35
CA ILE A 518 -25.76 -13.03 11.49
C ILE A 518 -27.20 -12.87 11.04
N PRO A 519 -28.18 -13.48 11.71
CA PRO A 519 -29.58 -13.29 11.39
C PRO A 519 -29.98 -11.82 11.49
N VAL A 520 -30.57 -11.29 10.42
CA VAL A 520 -30.99 -9.89 10.38
C VAL A 520 -32.30 -9.69 11.10
N GLU A 521 -32.33 -8.74 12.03
CA GLU A 521 -33.51 -8.28 12.74
C GLU A 521 -33.50 -6.73 12.78
N LEU A 522 -34.63 -6.11 12.45
CA LEU A 522 -34.83 -4.65 12.51
C LEU A 522 -36.03 -4.35 13.37
N SER A 523 -35.97 -3.25 14.12
CA SER A 523 -37.07 -2.72 14.90
C SER A 523 -37.35 -1.28 14.56
N PHE A 524 -38.57 -0.97 14.11
CA PHE A 524 -39.01 0.38 13.74
C PHE A 524 -39.99 0.95 14.77
N ASP A 525 -39.87 2.23 15.11
CA ASP A 525 -40.69 2.90 16.09
C ASP A 525 -42.08 3.26 15.48
N LYS A 526 -43.14 2.84 16.14
CA LYS A 526 -44.51 3.08 15.69
C LYS A 526 -44.94 4.54 15.72
N SER A 527 -44.24 5.37 16.49
CA SER A 527 -44.49 6.81 16.48
C SER A 527 -44.24 7.48 15.13
N THR A 528 -43.31 6.88 14.34
CA THR A 528 -42.92 7.35 12.98
C THR A 528 -43.33 6.40 11.87
N VAL A 529 -43.45 5.11 12.16
CA VAL A 529 -43.74 4.05 11.17
C VAL A 529 -45.15 3.49 11.38
N LYS A 530 -46.03 3.69 10.37
CA LYS A 530 -47.39 3.16 10.35
C LYS A 530 -47.47 1.67 10.07
N GLY A 531 -46.59 1.18 9.22
CA GLY A 531 -46.55 -0.25 8.88
C GLY A 531 -45.34 -0.64 8.04
N VAL A 532 -45.02 -1.92 8.06
CA VAL A 532 -43.92 -2.55 7.32
C VAL A 532 -44.45 -3.64 6.42
N LYS A 533 -43.97 -3.75 5.17
CA LYS A 533 -44.23 -4.86 4.26
C LYS A 533 -42.91 -5.41 3.71
N ALA A 534 -42.78 -6.74 3.70
CA ALA A 534 -41.65 -7.43 3.09
C ALA A 534 -42.10 -8.80 2.58
N SER A 535 -41.51 -9.27 1.48
CA SER A 535 -41.69 -10.65 1.03
C SER A 535 -40.83 -11.58 1.88
N ARG A 536 -41.41 -12.71 2.33
CA ARG A 536 -40.68 -13.77 3.10
C ARG A 536 -40.05 -13.28 4.41
N ALA A 537 -40.71 -12.39 5.14
CA ALA A 537 -40.27 -11.93 6.46
C ALA A 537 -41.29 -12.30 7.54
N LYS A 538 -40.83 -12.39 8.78
CA LYS A 538 -41.69 -12.44 9.97
C LYS A 538 -41.80 -11.02 10.53
N ILE A 539 -43.00 -10.44 10.44
CA ILE A 539 -43.28 -9.11 10.96
C ILE A 539 -44.12 -9.28 12.23
N LYS A 540 -43.61 -8.83 13.37
CA LYS A 540 -44.27 -8.84 14.66
C LYS A 540 -44.61 -7.42 15.07
N GLU A 541 -45.87 -7.19 15.32
CA GLU A 541 -46.33 -5.93 15.92
C GLU A 541 -46.20 -6.02 17.44
N GLU A 542 -45.49 -5.08 18.03
CA GLU A 542 -45.37 -4.90 19.49
C GLU A 542 -46.13 -3.61 19.92
N SER A 543 -46.12 -3.28 21.20
CA SER A 543 -46.82 -2.08 21.72
C SER A 543 -46.35 -0.79 21.06
N ASP A 544 -45.03 -0.64 20.90
CA ASP A 544 -44.35 0.59 20.45
C ASP A 544 -43.49 0.41 19.18
N SER A 545 -43.41 -0.81 18.65
CA SER A 545 -42.52 -1.10 17.54
C SER A 545 -43.04 -2.17 16.57
N TRP A 546 -42.50 -2.12 15.35
CA TRP A 546 -42.57 -3.17 14.35
C TRP A 546 -41.23 -3.94 14.32
N VAL A 547 -41.23 -5.21 14.69
CA VAL A 547 -40.03 -6.06 14.63
C VAL A 547 -40.10 -6.98 13.43
N VAL A 548 -39.07 -6.87 12.58
CA VAL A 548 -38.93 -7.62 11.32
C VAL A 548 -37.76 -8.58 11.43
N SER A 549 -37.99 -9.86 11.16
CA SER A 549 -36.97 -10.91 11.24
C SER A 549 -37.20 -12.01 10.19
N GLY A 550 -36.31 -13.01 10.13
CA GLY A 550 -36.45 -14.12 9.18
C GLY A 550 -36.30 -13.66 7.72
N LEU A 551 -35.54 -12.59 7.52
CA LEU A 551 -35.19 -12.04 6.23
C LEU A 551 -34.16 -12.93 5.51
N ASN A 552 -34.19 -12.89 4.18
CA ASN A 552 -33.18 -13.52 3.33
C ASN A 552 -32.42 -12.42 2.56
N PRO A 553 -31.26 -11.95 3.08
CA PRO A 553 -30.50 -10.88 2.46
C PRO A 553 -30.13 -11.15 1.00
N GLY A 554 -30.08 -10.11 0.19
CA GLY A 554 -29.76 -10.10 -1.24
C GLY A 554 -30.42 -8.91 -1.94
N LYS A 555 -30.12 -8.71 -3.21
CA LYS A 555 -30.67 -7.62 -4.05
C LYS A 555 -32.21 -7.53 -4.05
N ASP A 556 -32.86 -8.66 -3.83
CA ASP A 556 -34.33 -8.76 -3.81
C ASP A 556 -34.92 -8.62 -2.40
N CYS A 557 -34.08 -8.47 -1.37
CA CYS A 557 -34.52 -8.28 0.00
C CYS A 557 -34.88 -6.81 0.25
N VAL A 558 -36.08 -6.43 -0.15
CA VAL A 558 -36.60 -5.06 -0.06
C VAL A 558 -37.77 -5.02 0.93
N LEU A 559 -37.66 -4.12 1.94
CA LEU A 559 -38.73 -3.79 2.87
C LEU A 559 -39.35 -2.46 2.44
N LYS A 560 -40.69 -2.41 2.39
CA LYS A 560 -41.46 -1.18 2.19
C LYS A 560 -41.93 -0.69 3.55
N ILE A 561 -41.56 0.52 3.91
CA ILE A 561 -41.88 1.17 5.17
C ILE A 561 -42.84 2.31 4.89
N GLN A 562 -44.05 2.23 5.44
CA GLN A 562 -45.04 3.30 5.37
C GLN A 562 -44.92 4.19 6.62
N LEU A 563 -44.62 5.44 6.45
CA LEU A 563 -44.50 6.41 7.52
C LEU A 563 -45.87 6.95 8.00
N GLN A 564 -45.92 7.52 9.20
CA GLN A 564 -47.11 8.15 9.77
C GLN A 564 -47.52 9.38 8.95
N ASN A 565 -46.60 10.11 8.35
CA ASN A 565 -46.85 11.25 7.47
C ASN A 565 -47.35 10.88 6.06
N GLY A 566 -47.49 9.59 5.76
CA GLY A 566 -47.94 9.06 4.47
C GLY A 566 -46.88 8.79 3.46
N GLU A 567 -45.61 9.15 3.71
CA GLU A 567 -44.48 8.86 2.83
C GLU A 567 -44.12 7.37 2.85
N GLU A 568 -43.43 6.94 1.81
CA GLU A 568 -42.88 5.57 1.68
C GLU A 568 -41.37 5.61 1.61
N LYS A 569 -40.70 4.86 2.48
CA LYS A 569 -39.26 4.59 2.45
C LYS A 569 -39.03 3.10 2.19
N TYR A 570 -37.85 2.79 1.71
CA TYR A 570 -37.47 1.42 1.41
C TYR A 570 -36.15 1.08 2.09
N VAL A 571 -36.05 -0.16 2.57
CA VAL A 571 -34.84 -0.72 3.15
C VAL A 571 -34.43 -1.92 2.30
N VAL A 572 -33.25 -1.85 1.73
CA VAL A 572 -32.65 -2.96 0.96
C VAL A 572 -31.55 -3.58 1.82
N ILE A 573 -31.57 -4.91 1.94
CA ILE A 573 -30.61 -5.63 2.78
C ILE A 573 -29.80 -6.59 1.90
N LEU A 574 -28.58 -6.20 1.61
CA LEU A 574 -27.65 -6.96 0.78
C LEU A 574 -26.97 -8.10 1.57
N THR A 575 -26.47 -9.08 0.89
CA THR A 575 -25.44 -9.97 1.44
C THR A 575 -24.14 -9.21 1.64
N GLU A 576 -23.23 -9.72 2.46
CA GLU A 576 -21.91 -9.09 2.64
C GLU A 576 -21.11 -9.02 1.32
N LYS A 577 -21.17 -10.08 0.51
CA LYS A 577 -20.53 -10.11 -0.82
C LYS A 577 -21.11 -9.06 -1.76
N GLU A 578 -22.43 -8.90 -1.79
CA GLU A 578 -23.05 -7.85 -2.62
C GLU A 578 -22.69 -6.45 -2.13
N ALA A 579 -22.51 -6.26 -0.82
CA ALA A 579 -22.05 -5.00 -0.25
C ALA A 579 -20.57 -4.71 -0.56
N ASP A 580 -19.71 -5.71 -0.56
CA ASP A 580 -18.31 -5.59 -1.02
C ASP A 580 -18.26 -5.11 -2.49
N ASN A 581 -19.16 -5.58 -3.32
CA ASN A 581 -19.29 -5.25 -4.74
C ASN A 581 -20.27 -4.08 -5.03
N CYS A 582 -20.74 -3.39 -3.99
CA CYS A 582 -21.62 -2.23 -4.13
C CYS A 582 -20.81 -0.94 -4.34
N TRP A 583 -21.29 -0.10 -5.25
CA TRP A 583 -20.68 1.18 -5.63
C TRP A 583 -21.71 2.29 -5.49
N LEU A 584 -21.48 3.21 -4.56
CA LEU A 584 -22.25 4.45 -4.41
C LEU A 584 -21.49 5.57 -5.11
N LEU A 585 -21.96 5.96 -6.29
CA LEU A 585 -21.27 6.87 -7.19
C LEU A 585 -22.15 8.10 -7.46
N GLU A 586 -21.56 9.12 -8.06
CA GLU A 586 -22.27 10.29 -8.57
C GLU A 586 -22.45 10.17 -10.08
N GLN A 587 -23.69 10.28 -10.57
CA GLN A 587 -24.04 10.31 -11.99
C GLN A 587 -24.93 11.52 -12.29
N VAL A 588 -24.43 12.44 -13.13
CA VAL A 588 -25.15 13.68 -13.52
C VAL A 588 -25.70 14.44 -12.28
N GLY A 589 -24.85 14.53 -11.21
CA GLY A 589 -25.21 15.22 -9.95
C GLY A 589 -26.14 14.44 -9.02
N ASN A 590 -26.54 13.22 -9.37
CA ASN A 590 -27.36 12.36 -8.52
C ASN A 590 -26.52 11.19 -7.97
N LYS A 591 -26.79 10.82 -6.72
CA LYS A 591 -26.21 9.61 -6.13
C LYS A 591 -26.89 8.37 -6.72
N VAL A 592 -26.09 7.40 -7.16
CA VAL A 592 -26.54 6.16 -7.78
C VAL A 592 -25.87 4.96 -7.13
N CYS A 593 -26.55 3.81 -7.16
CA CYS A 593 -26.02 2.56 -6.63
C CYS A 593 -25.90 1.52 -7.73
N TYR A 594 -24.70 0.92 -7.82
CA TYR A 594 -24.41 -0.22 -8.67
C TYR A 594 -23.89 -1.40 -7.84
N ILE A 595 -24.17 -2.62 -8.27
CA ILE A 595 -23.53 -3.84 -7.76
C ILE A 595 -22.89 -4.54 -8.96
N SER A 596 -21.59 -4.83 -8.88
CA SER A 596 -20.84 -5.50 -9.96
C SER A 596 -19.60 -6.18 -9.39
N ASP A 597 -19.24 -7.33 -9.95
CA ASP A 597 -17.95 -7.98 -9.69
C ASP A 597 -16.79 -7.23 -10.36
N ALA A 598 -17.06 -6.47 -11.43
CA ALA A 598 -16.12 -5.53 -12.02
C ALA A 598 -16.05 -4.22 -11.22
N ASP A 599 -14.97 -3.49 -11.37
CA ASP A 599 -14.72 -2.27 -10.61
C ASP A 599 -15.29 -1.04 -11.34
N LEU A 600 -15.72 -0.02 -10.57
CA LEU A 600 -16.35 1.18 -11.11
C LEU A 600 -15.80 2.46 -10.48
N TYR A 601 -15.82 3.54 -11.24
CA TYR A 601 -15.71 4.89 -10.72
C TYR A 601 -16.60 5.87 -11.50
N SER A 602 -16.79 7.08 -10.96
CA SER A 602 -17.44 8.17 -11.68
C SER A 602 -16.46 9.31 -11.94
N SER A 603 -16.60 9.94 -13.11
CA SER A 603 -15.85 11.13 -13.52
C SER A 603 -16.76 12.09 -14.27
N PHE A 604 -16.88 13.32 -13.79
CA PHE A 604 -17.72 14.39 -14.39
C PHE A 604 -19.16 13.99 -14.69
N GLY A 605 -19.76 13.17 -13.84
CA GLY A 605 -21.13 12.71 -13.99
C GLY A 605 -21.32 11.50 -14.89
N ASP A 606 -20.27 10.99 -15.49
CA ASP A 606 -20.26 9.72 -16.20
C ASP A 606 -19.76 8.59 -15.28
N VAL A 607 -20.27 7.39 -15.48
CA VAL A 607 -19.83 6.18 -14.77
C VAL A 607 -19.05 5.29 -15.71
N TYR A 608 -17.93 4.80 -15.22
CA TYR A 608 -17.04 3.91 -15.95
C TYR A 608 -16.92 2.57 -15.22
N ILE A 609 -16.89 1.49 -16.00
CA ILE A 609 -16.63 0.12 -15.55
C ILE A 609 -15.33 -0.37 -16.17
N PHE A 610 -14.50 -1.05 -15.37
CA PHE A 610 -13.25 -1.64 -15.85
C PHE A 610 -13.11 -3.08 -15.34
N SER A 611 -12.54 -3.93 -16.18
CA SER A 611 -12.40 -5.35 -15.90
C SER A 611 -11.33 -5.99 -16.76
N THR A 612 -10.74 -7.05 -16.23
CA THR A 612 -9.90 -8.00 -16.97
C THR A 612 -10.71 -9.14 -17.61
N ASP A 613 -12.00 -9.27 -17.30
CA ASP A 613 -12.89 -10.21 -17.94
C ASP A 613 -13.43 -9.68 -19.25
N LYS A 614 -13.65 -10.56 -20.25
CA LYS A 614 -14.27 -10.17 -21.54
C LYS A 614 -15.70 -9.68 -21.42
N LYS A 615 -16.36 -9.97 -20.31
CA LYS A 615 -17.75 -9.59 -20.05
C LYS A 615 -17.94 -9.34 -18.56
N ALA A 616 -18.55 -8.22 -18.21
CA ALA A 616 -18.98 -7.92 -16.85
C ALA A 616 -20.49 -7.66 -16.78
N ALA A 617 -21.11 -8.17 -15.73
CA ALA A 617 -22.49 -7.84 -15.40
C ALA A 617 -22.52 -6.78 -14.30
N TYR A 618 -23.46 -5.86 -14.37
CA TYR A 618 -23.76 -4.94 -13.30
C TYR A 618 -25.25 -4.80 -13.06
N TYR A 619 -25.61 -4.41 -11.85
CA TYR A 619 -26.98 -4.20 -11.41
C TYR A 619 -27.11 -2.75 -10.94
N LYS A 620 -27.99 -1.98 -11.57
CA LYS A 620 -28.28 -0.59 -11.19
C LYS A 620 -29.55 -0.52 -10.34
N LEU A 621 -29.48 0.11 -9.17
CA LEU A 621 -30.66 0.33 -8.34
C LEU A 621 -31.60 1.35 -9.02
N LYS A 622 -32.80 0.92 -9.31
CA LYS A 622 -33.93 1.81 -9.64
C LYS A 622 -34.63 2.19 -8.36
N THR A 623 -34.77 3.49 -8.10
CA THR A 623 -35.43 4.07 -6.95
C THR A 623 -36.89 4.47 -7.28
N GLY A 624 -37.61 5.02 -6.32
CA GLY A 624 -39.03 5.44 -6.47
C GLY A 624 -40.02 4.40 -5.96
N MET A 625 -41.18 4.27 -6.60
CA MET A 625 -42.19 3.26 -6.22
C MET A 625 -41.75 1.87 -6.65
N ASN A 626 -41.62 0.93 -5.68
CA ASN A 626 -41.16 -0.43 -5.90
C ASN A 626 -39.70 -0.51 -6.43
N PRO A 627 -38.70 -0.06 -5.64
CA PRO A 627 -37.30 -0.11 -6.04
C PRO A 627 -36.80 -1.54 -6.23
N GLY A 628 -35.80 -1.67 -7.06
CA GLY A 628 -35.17 -2.95 -7.38
C GLY A 628 -33.95 -2.80 -8.27
N PHE A 629 -33.18 -3.85 -8.42
CA PHE A 629 -31.96 -3.86 -9.24
C PHE A 629 -32.24 -4.32 -10.66
N GLU A 630 -31.87 -3.49 -11.64
CA GLU A 630 -31.92 -3.85 -13.06
C GLU A 630 -30.55 -4.36 -13.51
N GLN A 631 -30.52 -5.55 -14.08
CA GLN A 631 -29.31 -6.15 -14.61
C GLN A 631 -28.98 -5.63 -16.01
N LYS A 632 -27.74 -5.25 -16.21
CA LYS A 632 -27.12 -4.96 -17.52
C LYS A 632 -25.79 -5.69 -17.64
N ALA A 633 -25.20 -5.72 -18.84
CA ALA A 633 -23.90 -6.31 -19.08
C ALA A 633 -23.11 -5.49 -20.09
N VAL A 634 -21.80 -5.53 -19.93
CA VAL A 634 -20.81 -4.93 -20.84
C VAL A 634 -19.97 -6.03 -21.43
N ILE A 635 -19.63 -5.90 -22.71
CA ILE A 635 -18.69 -6.77 -23.40
C ILE A 635 -17.48 -5.92 -23.75
N PHE A 636 -16.32 -6.30 -23.27
CA PHE A 636 -15.05 -5.63 -23.53
C PHE A 636 -14.37 -6.21 -24.75
N ASN A 637 -13.86 -5.32 -25.61
CA ASN A 637 -13.08 -5.73 -26.78
C ASN A 637 -11.61 -5.89 -26.36
N GLN A 638 -11.27 -7.06 -25.85
CA GLN A 638 -9.89 -7.36 -25.46
C GLN A 638 -9.07 -7.78 -26.68
N PRO A 639 -7.84 -7.27 -26.85
CA PRO A 639 -6.95 -7.73 -27.92
C PRO A 639 -6.52 -9.17 -27.71
N GLN A 640 -6.19 -9.85 -28.81
CA GLN A 640 -5.48 -11.11 -28.75
C GLN A 640 -3.98 -10.83 -28.89
N MET A 641 -3.25 -10.89 -27.80
CA MET A 641 -1.80 -10.77 -27.76
C MET A 641 -1.15 -12.07 -27.29
N ASP A 642 -0.06 -12.43 -27.93
CA ASP A 642 0.76 -13.57 -27.54
C ASP A 642 2.09 -13.04 -26.97
N ILE A 643 2.08 -12.70 -25.67
CA ILE A 643 3.27 -12.27 -24.95
C ILE A 643 3.89 -13.52 -24.33
N ARG A 644 5.10 -13.87 -24.75
CA ARG A 644 5.78 -15.09 -24.31
C ARG A 644 6.99 -14.78 -23.48
N ILE A 645 7.17 -15.58 -22.42
CA ILE A 645 8.39 -15.60 -21.65
C ILE A 645 9.26 -16.79 -22.09
N GLN A 646 10.55 -16.54 -22.25
CA GLN A 646 11.52 -17.54 -22.69
C GLN A 646 12.77 -17.49 -21.79
N PRO A 647 13.33 -18.65 -21.38
CA PRO A 647 14.61 -18.67 -20.68
C PRO A 647 15.69 -17.95 -21.49
N LYS A 648 16.60 -17.25 -20.79
CA LYS A 648 17.76 -16.55 -21.36
C LYS A 648 19.03 -17.09 -20.73
N GLY A 649 19.97 -17.57 -21.54
CA GLY A 649 21.27 -18.04 -21.06
C GLY A 649 22.18 -16.88 -20.67
N ILE A 650 22.95 -17.01 -19.58
CA ILE A 650 23.83 -15.95 -19.05
C ILE A 650 24.81 -15.39 -20.07
N LEU A 651 25.26 -16.20 -21.03
CA LEU A 651 26.16 -15.83 -22.13
C LEU A 651 25.51 -15.92 -23.51
N GLU A 652 24.17 -15.99 -23.59
CA GLU A 652 23.44 -16.18 -24.86
C GLU A 652 23.74 -15.10 -25.88
N GLU A 653 23.89 -13.85 -25.45
CA GLU A 653 24.21 -12.73 -26.34
C GLU A 653 25.71 -12.60 -26.66
N ALA A 654 26.53 -13.35 -25.93
CA ALA A 654 27.96 -13.29 -26.12
C ALA A 654 28.40 -14.08 -27.37
N LYS A 655 29.18 -13.47 -28.22
CA LYS A 655 29.83 -14.17 -29.33
C LYS A 655 31.09 -14.88 -28.82
N TRP A 656 31.35 -16.06 -29.36
CA TRP A 656 32.57 -16.82 -29.02
C TRP A 656 33.76 -16.30 -29.81
N LEU A 657 34.85 -15.99 -29.09
CA LEU A 657 36.09 -15.51 -29.69
C LEU A 657 37.13 -16.62 -29.67
N GLU A 658 37.80 -16.83 -30.81
CA GLU A 658 38.81 -17.85 -30.92
C GLU A 658 40.13 -17.40 -30.28
N THR A 659 40.61 -18.15 -29.29
CA THR A 659 41.83 -17.82 -28.51
C THR A 659 43.11 -18.36 -29.10
N ALA A 660 43.04 -19.34 -30.00
CA ALA A 660 44.24 -19.94 -30.57
C ALA A 660 44.06 -20.39 -32.01
N ASN A 661 44.94 -19.97 -32.86
CA ASN A 661 45.24 -20.63 -34.13
C ASN A 661 46.70 -20.30 -34.53
N PHE A 662 47.61 -20.77 -33.75
CA PHE A 662 49.04 -20.56 -34.00
C PHE A 662 49.57 -21.71 -34.89
N HIS A 663 49.36 -21.64 -36.19
CA HIS A 663 49.97 -22.59 -37.12
C HIS A 663 51.45 -22.26 -37.29
N GLY A 664 52.34 -23.23 -37.01
CA GLY A 664 53.71 -23.09 -37.32
C GLY A 664 54.63 -22.41 -36.29
N ILE A 665 54.23 -22.37 -35.03
CA ILE A 665 55.04 -21.78 -33.96
C ILE A 665 55.98 -22.82 -33.35
N GLU A 666 57.30 -22.54 -33.36
CA GLU A 666 58.33 -23.36 -32.77
C GLU A 666 58.23 -23.41 -31.21
N PRO A 667 58.74 -24.48 -30.54
CA PRO A 667 58.66 -24.67 -29.10
C PRO A 667 59.14 -23.48 -28.24
N TYR A 668 60.14 -22.72 -28.72
CA TYR A 668 60.64 -21.54 -27.99
C TYR A 668 59.63 -20.35 -27.99
N GLN A 669 58.60 -20.43 -28.80
CA GLN A 669 57.52 -19.45 -28.90
C GLN A 669 56.35 -19.69 -27.91
N GLN A 670 56.46 -20.70 -27.03
CA GLN A 670 55.50 -20.98 -25.96
C GLN A 670 55.26 -19.80 -24.97
N ARG A 671 56.09 -18.79 -25.05
CA ARG A 671 55.92 -17.54 -24.31
C ARG A 671 54.97 -16.57 -25.01
N TYR A 672 54.46 -16.84 -26.20
CA TYR A 672 53.45 -16.01 -26.85
C TYR A 672 52.11 -16.15 -26.18
N ARG A 673 51.41 -15.05 -26.09
CA ARG A 673 50.04 -14.96 -25.56
C ARG A 673 49.17 -14.24 -26.54
N ARG A 674 47.92 -14.65 -26.64
CA ARG A 674 46.88 -13.87 -27.34
C ARG A 674 46.14 -13.00 -26.30
N PHE A 675 46.04 -11.76 -26.60
CA PHE A 675 45.33 -10.75 -25.83
C PHE A 675 44.06 -10.37 -26.56
N PHE A 676 42.99 -10.34 -25.83
CA PHE A 676 41.72 -9.70 -26.22
C PHE A 676 41.49 -8.51 -25.33
N PHE A 677 41.05 -7.41 -25.91
CA PHE A 677 40.81 -6.22 -25.13
C PHE A 677 39.57 -5.48 -25.59
N LYS A 678 38.91 -4.85 -24.65
CA LYS A 678 37.71 -4.02 -24.82
C LYS A 678 37.87 -2.73 -24.05
N GLU A 679 37.77 -1.61 -24.76
CA GLU A 679 37.59 -0.31 -24.15
C GLU A 679 36.09 -0.08 -23.92
N PHE A 680 35.76 0.43 -22.74
CA PHE A 680 34.38 0.82 -22.39
C PHE A 680 34.38 2.03 -21.47
N ASN A 681 33.29 2.82 -21.51
CA ASN A 681 33.19 4.07 -20.79
C ASN A 681 32.12 3.97 -19.71
N LEU A 682 32.45 4.44 -18.48
CA LEU A 682 31.58 4.46 -17.32
C LEU A 682 31.33 5.90 -16.89
N ASP A 683 30.51 6.62 -17.66
CA ASP A 683 30.21 8.04 -17.47
C ASP A 683 28.87 8.33 -16.75
N ASN A 684 28.21 7.30 -16.19
CA ASN A 684 27.00 7.52 -15.38
C ASN A 684 27.29 8.51 -14.24
N PRO A 685 26.43 9.50 -13.98
CA PRO A 685 26.62 10.45 -12.86
C PRO A 685 26.65 9.75 -11.50
N SER A 686 25.96 8.62 -11.36
CA SER A 686 25.99 7.81 -10.15
C SER A 686 27.35 7.08 -9.97
N THR A 687 27.66 6.73 -8.73
CA THR A 687 28.88 5.97 -8.39
C THR A 687 28.71 4.49 -8.76
N ILE A 688 29.79 3.87 -9.21
CA ILE A 688 29.82 2.43 -9.50
C ILE A 688 29.61 1.66 -8.18
N LYS A 689 28.62 0.77 -8.18
CA LYS A 689 28.29 -0.12 -7.05
C LYS A 689 28.98 -1.47 -7.17
N LYS A 690 28.91 -2.09 -8.35
CA LYS A 690 29.48 -3.41 -8.63
C LYS A 690 29.84 -3.55 -10.12
N VAL A 691 30.93 -4.24 -10.41
CA VAL A 691 31.29 -4.66 -11.76
C VAL A 691 31.53 -6.17 -11.75
N THR A 692 30.73 -6.92 -12.48
CA THR A 692 30.83 -8.38 -12.54
C THR A 692 31.12 -8.83 -13.96
N LEU A 693 32.10 -9.68 -14.13
CA LEU A 693 32.41 -10.36 -15.39
C LEU A 693 32.02 -11.83 -15.30
N PHE A 694 31.07 -12.24 -16.13
CA PHE A 694 30.79 -13.65 -16.39
C PHE A 694 31.62 -14.14 -17.58
N MET A 695 32.40 -15.18 -17.41
CA MET A 695 33.29 -15.64 -18.46
C MET A 695 33.37 -17.17 -18.49
N TYR A 696 33.26 -17.75 -19.69
CA TYR A 696 33.50 -19.17 -19.95
C TYR A 696 34.67 -19.33 -20.91
N PRO A 697 35.87 -19.62 -20.42
CA PRO A 697 37.06 -19.89 -21.24
C PRO A 697 37.26 -21.37 -21.43
N GLU A 698 37.63 -21.85 -22.63
CA GLU A 698 38.04 -23.25 -22.86
C GLU A 698 39.51 -23.52 -22.49
N SER A 699 40.27 -22.46 -22.19
CA SER A 699 41.66 -22.58 -21.76
C SER A 699 41.97 -21.63 -20.59
N LYS A 700 43.09 -21.83 -19.92
CA LYS A 700 43.53 -20.95 -18.84
C LYS A 700 43.69 -19.51 -19.38
N CYS A 701 43.30 -18.54 -18.62
CA CYS A 701 43.53 -17.13 -18.91
C CYS A 701 43.79 -16.33 -17.63
N ILE A 702 44.31 -15.12 -17.81
CA ILE A 702 44.42 -14.12 -16.77
C ILE A 702 43.79 -12.81 -17.25
N LEU A 703 43.26 -12.03 -16.35
CA LEU A 703 42.60 -10.78 -16.65
C LEU A 703 43.39 -9.59 -16.11
N ASN A 704 43.28 -8.48 -16.79
CA ASN A 704 43.79 -7.21 -16.35
C ASN A 704 42.71 -6.13 -16.62
N LEU A 705 42.47 -5.24 -15.67
CA LEU A 705 41.61 -4.07 -15.84
C LEU A 705 42.39 -2.84 -15.41
N ASN A 706 42.49 -1.86 -16.29
CA ASN A 706 43.19 -0.60 -16.05
C ASN A 706 44.62 -0.76 -15.52
N ASP A 707 45.40 -1.56 -16.19
CA ASP A 707 46.82 -1.89 -15.87
C ASP A 707 47.00 -2.68 -14.56
N THR A 708 45.93 -3.17 -13.96
CA THR A 708 45.98 -3.99 -12.72
C THR A 708 45.54 -5.41 -12.98
N TRP A 709 46.36 -6.38 -12.57
CA TRP A 709 46.05 -7.81 -12.69
C TRP A 709 44.94 -8.19 -11.70
N VAL A 710 43.91 -8.88 -12.22
CA VAL A 710 42.83 -9.40 -11.40
C VAL A 710 43.33 -10.62 -10.61
N ASN A 711 43.27 -10.52 -9.29
CA ASN A 711 43.80 -11.59 -8.40
C ASN A 711 42.69 -12.63 -8.10
N GLN A 712 42.15 -13.25 -9.15
CA GLN A 712 41.18 -14.34 -9.05
C GLN A 712 41.54 -15.43 -10.05
N GLU A 713 41.52 -16.69 -9.64
CA GLU A 713 41.76 -17.82 -10.51
C GLU A 713 40.57 -18.03 -11.46
N ILE A 714 40.86 -18.11 -12.75
CA ILE A 714 39.86 -18.36 -13.79
C ILE A 714 39.99 -19.81 -14.23
N LYS A 715 38.97 -20.60 -13.99
CA LYS A 715 38.94 -22.01 -14.28
C LYS A 715 38.45 -22.29 -15.70
N PRO A 716 39.18 -23.08 -16.51
CA PRO A 716 38.74 -23.42 -17.85
C PRO A 716 37.56 -24.40 -17.85
N ASN A 717 36.78 -24.37 -18.95
CA ASN A 717 35.60 -25.21 -19.21
C ASN A 717 34.48 -25.11 -18.16
N GLN A 718 34.38 -23.97 -17.53
CA GLN A 718 33.22 -23.61 -16.64
C GLN A 718 32.96 -22.13 -16.68
N LEU A 719 31.74 -21.76 -16.26
CA LEU A 719 31.39 -20.37 -16.05
C LEU A 719 32.10 -19.84 -14.78
N ASN A 720 32.80 -18.72 -14.93
CA ASN A 720 33.41 -17.99 -13.83
C ASN A 720 32.68 -16.68 -13.62
N GLU A 721 32.39 -16.37 -12.35
CA GLU A 721 31.91 -15.04 -11.92
C GLU A 721 33.09 -14.32 -11.26
N ILE A 722 33.41 -13.14 -11.75
CA ILE A 722 34.63 -12.41 -11.39
C ILE A 722 34.25 -11.01 -10.98
N ASP A 723 34.60 -10.63 -9.75
CA ASP A 723 34.38 -9.26 -9.25
C ASP A 723 35.51 -8.34 -9.74
N LEU A 724 35.13 -7.36 -10.56
CA LEU A 724 36.03 -6.34 -11.10
C LEU A 724 35.82 -4.96 -10.44
N THR A 725 34.99 -4.84 -9.40
CA THR A 725 34.61 -3.56 -8.78
C THR A 725 35.81 -2.73 -8.32
N GLY A 726 36.77 -3.37 -7.62
CA GLY A 726 37.96 -2.69 -7.11
C GLY A 726 38.98 -2.28 -8.20
N TYR A 727 38.77 -2.66 -9.45
CA TYR A 727 39.66 -2.38 -10.58
C TYR A 727 39.04 -1.34 -11.54
N ALA A 728 37.72 -1.17 -11.51
CA ALA A 728 36.99 -0.25 -12.38
C ALA A 728 37.07 1.21 -11.89
N ARG A 729 36.99 2.15 -12.82
CA ARG A 729 36.99 3.59 -12.52
C ARG A 729 35.96 4.34 -13.38
N LYS A 730 35.56 5.52 -12.93
CA LYS A 730 34.75 6.43 -13.74
C LYS A 730 35.50 6.86 -15.00
N GLY A 731 34.80 6.98 -16.10
CA GLY A 731 35.37 7.29 -17.41
C GLY A 731 35.85 6.03 -18.16
N VAL A 732 36.90 6.18 -18.93
CA VAL A 732 37.41 5.13 -19.81
C VAL A 732 38.09 4.01 -19.01
N ASN A 733 37.68 2.77 -19.27
CA ASN A 733 38.23 1.54 -18.73
C ASN A 733 38.71 0.62 -19.88
N LEU A 734 39.75 -0.15 -19.61
CA LEU A 734 40.35 -1.06 -20.57
C LEU A 734 40.49 -2.45 -19.94
N LEU A 735 39.68 -3.39 -20.41
CA LEU A 735 39.69 -4.79 -19.98
C LEU A 735 40.52 -5.63 -20.94
N PHE A 736 41.42 -6.42 -20.39
CA PHE A 736 42.22 -7.41 -21.11
C PHE A 736 41.96 -8.82 -20.61
N ALA A 737 41.83 -9.74 -21.58
CA ALA A 737 41.87 -11.18 -21.33
C ALA A 737 43.09 -11.77 -22.04
N SER A 738 44.02 -12.38 -21.29
CA SER A 738 45.29 -12.89 -21.81
C SER A 738 45.29 -14.43 -21.75
N PHE A 739 45.42 -15.05 -22.90
CA PHE A 739 45.43 -16.49 -23.07
C PHE A 739 46.84 -16.98 -23.42
N PRO A 740 47.42 -17.97 -22.71
CA PRO A 740 48.67 -18.59 -23.06
C PRO A 740 48.53 -19.38 -24.37
N PHE A 741 49.63 -19.62 -25.02
CA PHE A 741 49.67 -20.55 -26.17
C PHE A 741 49.13 -21.94 -25.77
N VAL A 742 48.15 -22.43 -26.52
CA VAL A 742 47.56 -23.76 -26.37
C VAL A 742 47.40 -24.37 -27.74
N GLU A 743 47.74 -25.65 -27.91
CA GLU A 743 47.55 -26.35 -29.15
C GLU A 743 46.04 -26.54 -29.45
N GLY A 744 45.66 -26.29 -30.70
CA GLY A 744 44.27 -26.41 -31.17
C GLY A 744 43.41 -25.17 -30.98
N LYS A 745 42.19 -25.20 -31.51
CA LYS A 745 41.22 -24.13 -31.38
C LYS A 745 40.62 -24.12 -29.98
N LYS A 746 40.67 -22.99 -29.31
CA LYS A 746 40.04 -22.74 -28.02
C LYS A 746 39.20 -21.49 -28.12
N LEU A 747 38.11 -21.46 -27.39
CA LEU A 747 37.14 -20.38 -27.42
C LEU A 747 36.96 -19.78 -26.04
N PHE A 748 36.44 -18.55 -26.01
CA PHE A 748 35.86 -17.97 -24.81
C PHE A 748 34.67 -17.05 -25.16
N ALA A 749 33.75 -16.92 -24.23
CA ALA A 749 32.70 -15.94 -24.25
C ALA A 749 32.60 -15.24 -22.90
N ALA A 750 32.23 -13.99 -22.88
CA ALA A 750 32.14 -13.20 -21.67
C ALA A 750 31.01 -12.16 -21.77
N ARG A 751 30.46 -11.83 -20.60
CA ARG A 751 29.49 -10.75 -20.38
C ARG A 751 29.91 -9.93 -19.18
N VAL A 752 29.96 -8.61 -19.29
CA VAL A 752 30.24 -7.69 -18.19
C VAL A 752 28.95 -6.99 -17.82
N ILE A 753 28.68 -6.92 -16.52
CA ILE A 753 27.57 -6.18 -15.95
C ILE A 753 28.15 -5.13 -15.00
N VAL A 754 27.79 -3.87 -15.18
CA VAL A 754 28.14 -2.76 -14.30
C VAL A 754 26.86 -2.22 -13.67
N GLU A 755 26.80 -2.24 -12.36
CA GLU A 755 25.70 -1.71 -11.55
C GLU A 755 26.13 -0.43 -10.84
N TYR A 756 25.25 0.58 -10.83
CA TYR A 756 25.46 1.85 -10.15
C TYR A 756 24.63 1.94 -8.87
N TYR A 757 24.94 2.90 -8.00
CA TYR A 757 24.17 3.10 -6.75
C TYR A 757 22.76 3.63 -6.96
N ASN A 758 22.42 4.15 -8.11
CA ASN A 758 21.03 4.45 -8.50
C ASN A 758 20.32 3.25 -9.14
N TYR A 759 20.96 2.07 -9.16
CA TYR A 759 20.50 0.82 -9.79
C TYR A 759 20.40 0.84 -11.31
N ASP A 760 20.90 1.88 -11.98
CA ASP A 760 21.18 1.77 -13.42
C ASP A 760 22.22 0.67 -13.65
N ARG A 761 22.11 0.01 -14.79
CA ARG A 761 23.00 -1.07 -15.17
C ARG A 761 23.48 -0.87 -16.60
N ILE A 762 24.73 -1.17 -16.87
CA ILE A 762 25.30 -1.25 -18.22
C ILE A 762 25.80 -2.66 -18.43
N GLU A 763 25.54 -3.21 -19.61
CA GLU A 763 26.03 -4.54 -19.99
C GLU A 763 26.68 -4.50 -21.36
N PHE A 764 27.68 -5.34 -21.51
CA PHE A 764 28.25 -5.65 -22.82
C PHE A 764 28.86 -7.06 -22.81
N SER A 765 28.86 -7.70 -23.97
CA SER A 765 29.35 -9.05 -24.16
C SER A 765 30.52 -9.10 -25.14
N THR A 766 31.15 -10.24 -25.23
CA THR A 766 32.11 -10.48 -26.32
C THR A 766 31.41 -10.45 -27.68
N ASP A 767 31.97 -9.68 -28.58
CA ASP A 767 31.45 -9.49 -29.95
C ASP A 767 32.60 -9.08 -30.91
N SER A 768 32.26 -8.70 -32.14
CA SER A 768 33.24 -8.23 -33.13
C SER A 768 33.89 -6.90 -32.82
N SER A 769 33.40 -6.16 -31.82
CA SER A 769 33.99 -4.88 -31.38
C SER A 769 35.19 -5.04 -30.43
N TRP A 770 35.43 -6.26 -29.93
CA TRP A 770 36.66 -6.55 -29.23
C TRP A 770 37.83 -6.54 -30.20
N LEU A 771 39.00 -6.20 -29.68
CA LEU A 771 40.23 -6.23 -30.45
C LEU A 771 41.14 -7.36 -29.95
N SER A 772 42.00 -7.88 -30.80
CA SER A 772 42.95 -8.94 -30.43
C SER A 772 44.36 -8.62 -30.92
N THR A 773 45.34 -9.15 -30.22
CA THR A 773 46.74 -9.07 -30.66
C THR A 773 47.56 -10.25 -30.09
N ASP A 774 48.56 -10.67 -30.82
CA ASP A 774 49.55 -11.69 -30.37
C ASP A 774 50.83 -10.98 -29.99
N TYR A 775 51.33 -11.28 -28.79
CA TYR A 775 52.55 -10.64 -28.30
C TYR A 775 53.40 -11.55 -27.40
N TYR A 776 54.69 -11.31 -27.44
CA TYR A 776 55.72 -12.00 -26.63
C TYR A 776 55.95 -11.23 -25.33
N SER A 777 55.32 -11.69 -24.26
CA SER A 777 55.46 -11.30 -22.87
C SER A 777 55.50 -9.78 -22.47
N ASN A 778 54.60 -9.35 -21.76
CA ASN A 778 54.47 -8.30 -20.78
C ASN A 778 53.32 -7.32 -21.11
N PRO A 779 52.20 -7.39 -20.40
CA PRO A 779 51.02 -6.53 -20.64
C PRO A 779 51.23 -5.03 -20.32
N SER A 780 52.27 -4.67 -19.58
CA SER A 780 52.58 -3.28 -19.27
C SER A 780 52.99 -2.40 -20.46
N LEU A 781 53.17 -3.02 -21.65
CA LEU A 781 53.56 -2.33 -22.87
C LEU A 781 52.45 -2.17 -23.92
N ILE A 782 51.23 -2.43 -23.55
CA ILE A 782 50.06 -2.49 -24.46
C ILE A 782 49.79 -1.17 -25.22
N ARG A 783 50.31 -0.04 -24.79
CA ARG A 783 50.19 1.23 -25.50
C ARG A 783 51.03 1.34 -26.76
N GLU A 784 51.91 0.39 -27.05
CA GLU A 784 52.82 0.37 -28.19
C GLU A 784 52.60 -0.82 -29.16
N PHE A 785 51.48 -1.50 -29.12
CA PHE A 785 51.21 -2.66 -29.94
C PHE A 785 51.11 -2.38 -31.44
N PRO A 786 51.64 -3.29 -32.29
CA PRO A 786 51.35 -3.29 -33.71
C PRO A 786 49.85 -3.43 -33.95
N GLN A 787 49.33 -2.84 -35.01
CA GLN A 787 47.89 -2.65 -35.28
C GLN A 787 47.00 -3.79 -34.75
N PRO A 788 45.99 -3.46 -33.88
CA PRO A 788 45.08 -4.46 -33.38
C PRO A 788 44.30 -5.10 -34.51
N MET A 789 44.11 -6.42 -34.40
CA MET A 789 43.36 -7.21 -35.36
C MET A 789 41.93 -7.45 -34.85
N MET A 790 40.97 -7.54 -35.76
CA MET A 790 39.65 -8.04 -35.42
C MET A 790 39.73 -9.49 -34.97
N PRO A 791 39.07 -9.90 -33.91
CA PRO A 791 39.05 -11.27 -33.45
C PRO A 791 38.27 -12.16 -34.43
N MET A 792 38.63 -13.43 -34.52
CA MET A 792 37.79 -14.40 -35.18
C MET A 792 36.56 -14.70 -34.29
N VAL A 793 35.40 -14.30 -34.76
CA VAL A 793 34.11 -14.58 -34.12
C VAL A 793 33.59 -15.92 -34.63
N VAL A 794 33.19 -16.79 -33.70
CA VAL A 794 32.63 -18.11 -34.02
C VAL A 794 31.21 -18.17 -33.48
N ASP A 795 30.23 -18.41 -34.35
CA ASP A 795 28.88 -18.73 -33.94
C ASP A 795 28.83 -20.18 -33.43
N LYS A 796 28.45 -20.34 -32.15
CA LYS A 796 28.12 -21.63 -31.53
C LYS A 796 26.70 -21.59 -31.01
N PRO A 797 25.64 -21.60 -31.86
CA PRO A 797 24.27 -21.58 -31.43
C PRO A 797 23.98 -22.79 -30.51
N GLY A 798 23.30 -22.54 -29.41
CA GLY A 798 22.89 -23.55 -28.41
C GLY A 798 23.98 -23.97 -27.42
N TYR A 799 25.24 -23.56 -27.57
CA TYR A 799 26.28 -23.88 -26.59
C TYR A 799 26.20 -23.03 -25.31
N ALA A 800 25.80 -21.80 -25.45
CA ALA A 800 25.59 -20.87 -24.32
C ALA A 800 24.28 -21.13 -23.54
N ASP A 801 23.28 -21.72 -24.19
CA ASP A 801 21.96 -21.97 -23.59
C ASP A 801 22.02 -22.99 -22.44
N GLY A 802 23.01 -23.87 -22.42
CA GLY A 802 23.23 -24.86 -21.35
C GLY A 802 24.09 -24.38 -20.16
N ILE A 803 24.63 -23.15 -20.24
CA ILE A 803 25.50 -22.61 -19.18
C ILE A 803 24.60 -21.93 -18.14
N ALA A 804 24.26 -22.67 -17.08
CA ALA A 804 23.47 -22.19 -15.98
C ALA A 804 24.31 -21.45 -14.93
N HIS A 805 23.82 -20.31 -14.46
CA HIS A 805 24.36 -19.64 -13.29
C HIS A 805 23.84 -20.29 -11.99
N ASN A 806 24.67 -20.32 -10.95
CA ASN A 806 24.33 -21.02 -9.71
C ASN A 806 23.44 -20.22 -8.76
N THR A 807 23.39 -18.88 -8.86
CA THR A 807 22.69 -18.01 -7.92
C THR A 807 21.40 -17.39 -8.49
N PHE A 808 21.28 -17.28 -9.81
CA PHE A 808 20.07 -16.75 -10.46
C PHE A 808 19.82 -17.39 -11.82
N LYS A 809 18.63 -17.17 -12.38
CA LYS A 809 18.26 -17.45 -13.79
C LYS A 809 17.61 -16.24 -14.40
N GLU A 810 17.71 -16.13 -15.72
CA GLU A 810 17.12 -15.03 -16.50
C GLU A 810 16.06 -15.55 -17.49
N TRP A 811 15.08 -14.72 -17.77
CA TRP A 811 14.08 -14.90 -18.83
C TRP A 811 13.90 -13.60 -19.58
N ARG A 812 13.62 -13.70 -20.88
CA ARG A 812 13.24 -12.56 -21.71
C ARG A 812 11.75 -12.54 -21.97
N LEU A 813 11.20 -11.34 -22.08
CA LEU A 813 9.81 -11.07 -22.41
C LEU A 813 9.76 -9.96 -23.45
N GLN A 814 9.26 -10.27 -24.64
CA GLN A 814 9.06 -9.25 -25.68
C GLN A 814 7.66 -8.64 -25.59
N VAL A 815 7.60 -7.35 -25.28
CA VAL A 815 6.34 -6.60 -25.26
C VAL A 815 6.06 -6.04 -26.66
N PRO A 816 4.85 -6.22 -27.23
CA PRO A 816 4.48 -5.62 -28.52
C PRO A 816 4.53 -4.09 -28.52
N THR A 817 4.69 -3.46 -29.68
CA THR A 817 4.81 -1.99 -29.84
C THR A 817 3.54 -1.22 -29.53
N ASP A 818 2.40 -1.86 -29.57
CA ASP A 818 1.06 -1.30 -29.37
C ASP A 818 0.29 -2.05 -28.27
N ALA A 819 1.04 -2.62 -27.33
CA ALA A 819 0.48 -3.52 -26.31
C ALA A 819 -0.60 -2.85 -25.46
N LEU A 820 -0.44 -1.58 -25.13
CA LEU A 820 -1.36 -0.81 -24.29
C LEU A 820 -2.45 -0.06 -25.09
N GLU A 821 -2.45 -0.17 -26.42
CA GLU A 821 -3.44 0.54 -27.24
C GLU A 821 -4.87 0.07 -26.93
N ASN A 822 -5.76 0.99 -26.58
CA ASN A 822 -7.16 0.74 -26.18
C ASN A 822 -7.34 -0.09 -24.89
N LEU A 823 -6.29 -0.24 -24.08
CA LEU A 823 -6.33 -0.86 -22.77
C LEU A 823 -6.11 0.18 -21.65
N ASN A 824 -6.70 -0.07 -20.50
CA ASN A 824 -6.41 0.69 -19.29
C ASN A 824 -5.08 0.23 -18.69
N ASN A 825 -4.84 -1.09 -18.67
CA ASN A 825 -3.61 -1.70 -18.18
C ASN A 825 -3.42 -3.12 -18.73
N ILE A 826 -2.20 -3.64 -18.59
CA ILE A 826 -1.89 -5.07 -18.67
C ILE A 826 -1.27 -5.48 -17.35
N TYR A 827 -1.86 -6.47 -16.70
CA TYR A 827 -1.30 -7.08 -15.49
C TYR A 827 -0.53 -8.34 -15.87
N MET A 828 0.77 -8.33 -15.66
CA MET A 828 1.60 -9.52 -15.73
C MET A 828 1.64 -10.20 -14.37
N ARG A 829 1.08 -11.39 -14.27
CA ARG A 829 1.00 -12.19 -13.04
C ARG A 829 2.06 -13.27 -13.06
N ILE A 830 3.02 -13.18 -12.16
CA ILE A 830 4.17 -14.05 -12.09
C ILE A 830 4.08 -14.92 -10.84
N ASN A 831 4.04 -16.25 -11.04
CA ASN A 831 4.26 -17.24 -10.00
C ASN A 831 5.65 -17.84 -10.19
N TYR A 832 6.51 -17.70 -9.21
CA TYR A 832 7.89 -18.17 -9.28
C TYR A 832 8.33 -18.86 -7.98
N SER A 833 9.41 -19.61 -8.04
CA SER A 833 10.17 -20.07 -6.89
C SER A 833 11.53 -19.38 -6.87
N GLY A 834 12.04 -19.12 -5.70
CA GLY A 834 13.27 -18.38 -5.49
C GLY A 834 13.13 -17.39 -4.34
N ASP A 835 14.17 -16.62 -4.11
CA ASP A 835 14.24 -15.62 -3.05
C ASP A 835 13.52 -14.33 -3.44
N LYS A 836 14.01 -13.71 -4.51
CA LYS A 836 13.51 -12.45 -5.06
C LYS A 836 13.53 -12.47 -6.58
N ALA A 837 12.78 -11.57 -7.17
CA ALA A 837 12.76 -11.35 -8.60
C ALA A 837 12.96 -9.86 -8.92
N GLU A 838 13.56 -9.59 -10.08
CA GLU A 838 13.83 -8.26 -10.61
C GLU A 838 13.44 -8.22 -12.09
N ILE A 839 12.82 -7.12 -12.54
CA ILE A 839 12.52 -6.88 -13.95
C ILE A 839 13.36 -5.69 -14.43
N TYR A 840 14.07 -5.89 -15.53
CA TYR A 840 14.83 -4.85 -16.20
C TYR A 840 14.17 -4.47 -17.53
N ASN A 841 14.05 -3.16 -17.79
CA ASN A 841 13.72 -2.58 -19.07
C ASN A 841 15.02 -2.05 -19.71
N GLY A 842 15.60 -2.83 -20.61
CA GLY A 842 16.98 -2.58 -21.05
C GLY A 842 17.95 -2.68 -19.87
N TYR A 843 18.59 -1.57 -19.52
CA TYR A 843 19.60 -1.52 -18.46
C TYR A 843 19.08 -1.00 -17.12
N MET A 844 17.80 -0.61 -17.05
CA MET A 844 17.19 -0.02 -15.85
C MET A 844 16.38 -1.05 -15.08
N LEU A 845 16.61 -1.13 -13.78
CA LEU A 845 15.73 -1.86 -12.88
C LEU A 845 14.35 -1.18 -12.89
N SER A 846 13.36 -1.90 -13.34
CA SER A 846 12.00 -1.39 -13.57
C SER A 846 11.03 -1.80 -12.46
N ASP A 847 11.23 -3.00 -11.91
CA ASP A 847 10.40 -3.56 -10.84
C ASP A 847 11.15 -4.64 -10.06
N ASP A 848 10.76 -4.89 -8.81
CA ASP A 848 11.32 -5.96 -8.00
C ASP A 848 10.32 -6.51 -6.98
N ASP A 849 10.55 -7.73 -6.51
CA ASP A 849 9.70 -8.40 -5.54
C ASP A 849 10.53 -9.30 -4.62
N TYR A 850 10.15 -9.35 -3.35
CA TYR A 850 10.56 -10.40 -2.42
C TYR A 850 9.48 -11.47 -2.40
N ASN A 851 9.80 -12.68 -2.86
CA ASN A 851 8.85 -13.79 -2.95
C ASN A 851 8.13 -14.04 -1.62
N SER A 852 6.88 -13.66 -1.54
CA SER A 852 6.00 -13.89 -0.38
C SER A 852 5.13 -15.15 -0.54
N HIS A 853 5.37 -15.96 -1.57
CA HIS A 853 4.55 -17.07 -2.05
C HIS A 853 3.17 -16.67 -2.59
N ALA A 854 2.87 -15.38 -2.66
CA ALA A 854 1.74 -14.85 -3.39
C ALA A 854 2.10 -14.61 -4.86
N THR A 855 1.09 -14.45 -5.72
CA THR A 855 1.31 -14.05 -7.11
C THR A 855 1.84 -12.61 -7.16
N TRP A 856 3.00 -12.40 -7.74
CA TRP A 856 3.52 -11.07 -8.02
C TRP A 856 2.80 -10.48 -9.23
N THR A 857 2.21 -9.30 -9.08
CA THR A 857 1.46 -8.62 -10.14
C THR A 857 2.17 -7.34 -10.55
N VAL A 858 2.60 -7.29 -11.78
CA VAL A 858 3.27 -6.14 -12.39
C VAL A 858 2.31 -5.44 -13.36
N GLY A 859 2.03 -4.16 -13.13
CA GLY A 859 1.28 -3.34 -14.08
C GLY A 859 2.22 -2.79 -15.16
N LEU A 860 1.98 -3.10 -16.43
CA LEU A 860 2.88 -2.68 -17.51
C LEU A 860 2.73 -1.19 -17.86
N ASN A 861 1.56 -0.57 -17.61
CA ASN A 861 1.33 0.86 -17.86
C ASN A 861 2.06 1.78 -16.87
N ARG A 862 2.45 1.29 -15.68
CA ARG A 862 3.02 2.11 -14.62
C ARG A 862 4.55 2.23 -14.65
N GLN A 863 5.21 1.46 -15.48
CA GLN A 863 6.66 1.41 -15.52
C GLN A 863 7.26 2.81 -15.78
N GLU A 864 8.36 3.16 -15.10
CA GLU A 864 9.01 4.47 -15.17
C GLU A 864 9.28 4.91 -16.62
N HIS A 865 9.62 3.94 -17.48
CA HIS A 865 9.79 4.12 -18.90
C HIS A 865 8.88 3.17 -19.69
N SER A 866 8.37 3.61 -20.83
CA SER A 866 7.52 2.77 -21.68
C SER A 866 8.18 1.42 -21.98
N VAL A 867 7.41 0.37 -21.80
CA VAL A 867 7.81 -1.02 -22.10
C VAL A 867 7.38 -1.49 -23.48
N GLU A 868 6.54 -0.71 -24.19
CA GLU A 868 6.02 -1.08 -25.51
C GLU A 868 7.14 -1.19 -26.54
N GLY A 869 7.17 -2.28 -27.28
CA GLY A 869 8.22 -2.61 -28.25
C GLY A 869 9.57 -2.97 -27.63
N LYS A 870 9.63 -3.16 -26.31
CA LYS A 870 10.87 -3.48 -25.58
C LYS A 870 10.95 -4.96 -25.22
N GLU A 871 12.20 -5.43 -25.11
CA GLU A 871 12.50 -6.68 -24.42
C GLU A 871 12.75 -6.39 -22.95
N LEU A 872 11.97 -7.03 -22.08
CA LEU A 872 12.19 -7.02 -20.63
C LEU A 872 12.97 -8.27 -20.25
N THR A 873 13.86 -8.13 -19.25
CA THR A 873 14.57 -9.25 -18.64
C THR A 873 14.07 -9.47 -17.22
N LEU A 874 13.48 -10.64 -16.95
CA LEU A 874 13.13 -11.12 -15.62
C LEU A 874 14.29 -11.91 -15.06
N VAL A 875 14.79 -11.54 -13.89
CA VAL A 875 15.86 -12.23 -13.14
C VAL A 875 15.27 -12.78 -11.86
N ILE A 876 15.43 -14.07 -11.59
CA ILE A 876 15.00 -14.69 -10.35
C ILE A 876 16.23 -15.26 -9.63
N TYR A 877 16.39 -14.88 -8.37
CA TYR A 877 17.48 -15.31 -7.51
C TYR A 877 17.07 -16.52 -6.67
N LYS A 878 18.01 -17.42 -6.43
CA LYS A 878 17.83 -18.55 -5.50
C LYS A 878 17.86 -18.07 -4.07
N LEU A 879 17.03 -18.65 -3.23
CA LEU A 879 17.10 -18.44 -1.79
C LEU A 879 18.34 -19.16 -1.24
N ASP A 880 19.17 -18.44 -0.48
CA ASP A 880 20.22 -19.06 0.31
C ASP A 880 19.58 -19.80 1.49
N LYS A 881 19.90 -21.07 1.64
CA LYS A 881 19.39 -21.95 2.71
C LYS A 881 19.75 -21.49 4.13
N ASP A 882 20.78 -20.65 4.25
CA ASP A 882 21.24 -20.13 5.55
C ASP A 882 20.52 -18.83 5.95
N GLU A 883 19.72 -18.23 5.04
CA GLU A 883 18.92 -17.04 5.33
C GLU A 883 17.66 -17.39 6.12
N LYS A 884 17.39 -16.59 7.16
CA LYS A 884 16.20 -16.73 8.01
C LYS A 884 15.10 -15.80 7.54
N ILE A 885 14.16 -16.35 6.80
CA ILE A 885 13.00 -15.61 6.29
C ILE A 885 11.73 -16.13 6.96
N PHE A 886 10.87 -15.22 7.38
CA PHE A 886 9.57 -15.50 7.97
C PHE A 886 8.47 -15.25 6.94
N PHE A 887 7.81 -16.32 6.51
CA PHE A 887 6.71 -16.29 5.56
C PHE A 887 5.39 -16.49 6.27
N ASP A 888 4.38 -15.70 5.91
CA ASP A 888 2.99 -15.94 6.32
C ASP A 888 2.34 -17.04 5.48
N LEU A 889 2.66 -17.10 4.20
CA LEU A 889 2.13 -18.12 3.29
C LEU A 889 3.09 -19.32 3.17
N PRO A 890 2.56 -20.54 3.05
CA PRO A 890 3.40 -21.72 2.86
C PRO A 890 4.06 -21.71 1.48
N ALA A 891 5.26 -22.24 1.39
CA ALA A 891 5.98 -22.39 0.13
C ALA A 891 5.23 -23.29 -0.86
N ASN A 892 5.13 -22.86 -2.11
CA ASN A 892 4.58 -23.63 -3.22
C ASN A 892 5.68 -24.46 -3.96
N GLY A 893 6.76 -24.82 -3.30
CA GLY A 893 7.92 -25.53 -3.88
C GLY A 893 9.19 -25.33 -3.08
N THR A 894 10.35 -25.51 -3.72
CA THR A 894 11.66 -25.27 -3.11
C THR A 894 12.20 -23.94 -3.61
N ASP A 895 12.30 -22.94 -2.74
CA ASP A 895 12.85 -21.61 -3.06
C ASP A 895 14.39 -21.63 -3.27
N GLU A 896 15.02 -22.74 -2.94
CA GLU A 896 16.43 -23.03 -3.28
C GLU A 896 16.67 -23.15 -4.81
N GLN A 897 15.61 -23.19 -5.62
CA GLN A 897 15.68 -23.25 -7.07
C GLN A 897 14.97 -22.04 -7.67
N ALA A 898 15.72 -21.17 -8.35
CA ALA A 898 15.14 -20.10 -9.15
C ALA A 898 14.40 -20.68 -10.36
N ASP A 899 13.07 -20.45 -10.46
CA ASP A 899 12.29 -20.89 -11.62
C ASP A 899 10.97 -20.14 -11.77
N VAL A 900 10.55 -19.91 -13.01
CA VAL A 900 9.23 -19.41 -13.35
C VAL A 900 8.26 -20.58 -13.41
N LYS A 901 7.26 -20.59 -12.55
CA LYS A 901 6.20 -21.60 -12.53
C LYS A 901 5.09 -21.29 -13.52
N LYS A 902 4.68 -20.03 -13.56
CA LYS A 902 3.59 -19.56 -14.42
C LYS A 902 3.71 -18.06 -14.65
N VAL A 903 3.44 -17.60 -15.87
CA VAL A 903 3.20 -16.19 -16.18
C VAL A 903 1.89 -16.10 -16.95
N GLU A 904 1.03 -15.20 -16.52
CA GLU A 904 -0.26 -14.90 -17.15
C GLU A 904 -0.37 -13.40 -17.39
N PHE A 905 -1.16 -13.03 -18.38
CA PHE A 905 -1.43 -11.63 -18.72
C PHE A 905 -2.93 -11.38 -18.70
N ASP A 906 -3.35 -10.44 -17.88
CA ASP A 906 -4.72 -9.97 -17.83
C ASP A 906 -4.81 -8.59 -18.46
N PHE A 907 -5.74 -8.41 -19.38
CA PHE A 907 -5.94 -7.17 -20.16
C PHE A 907 -7.10 -6.38 -19.57
N GLU A 908 -6.82 -5.28 -18.89
CA GLU A 908 -7.84 -4.43 -18.29
C GLU A 908 -8.40 -3.45 -19.33
N CYS A 909 -9.69 -3.56 -19.60
CA CYS A 909 -10.43 -2.62 -20.43
C CYS A 909 -11.27 -1.68 -19.59
N LEU A 910 -11.45 -0.44 -20.04
CA LEU A 910 -12.28 0.58 -19.46
C LEU A 910 -13.41 0.96 -20.42
N GLN A 911 -14.64 1.05 -19.92
CA GLN A 911 -15.79 1.45 -20.73
C GLN A 911 -16.75 2.34 -19.94
N LYS A 912 -17.28 3.38 -20.57
CA LYS A 912 -18.38 4.19 -20.04
C LYS A 912 -19.67 3.38 -20.06
N ILE A 913 -20.47 3.49 -18.98
CA ILE A 913 -21.80 2.88 -18.87
C ILE A 913 -22.87 3.92 -18.60
N ASP A 914 -24.14 3.59 -18.98
CA ASP A 914 -25.31 4.47 -18.81
C ASP A 914 -25.90 4.43 -17.38
#